data_f1ad39947ffc716810a0993c857664a3
#
_entry.id   f1ad39947ffc716810a0993c857664a3
#
_cell.length_a   1.000
_cell.length_b   1.000
_cell.length_c   1.000
_cell.angle_alpha   90.00
_cell.angle_beta   90.00
_cell.angle_gamma   90.00
#
_symmetry.space_group_name_H-M   'P 1'
#
loop_
_entity.id
_entity.type
_entity.pdbx_description
1 polymer ?
#
loop_
_entity_poly.entity_id
_entity_poly.type
_entity_poly.pdbx_seq_one_letter_code
_entity_poly.pdbx_strand_id
1 'polypeptide(L)'
;MTQHYRLLTKEEIARLEAQHCIASDWSGVEVADDFHTDYIHHTRFSGKVRLGVFEKEFTLAGGMAKHSGVYYATLHNVTVGDNCYIENVKNYIANYEIGHDAFIENVDIILVDCHSRFGNGVEVSVLNETGGREVIIHDRLSAHQAYIMALYRHRPVLIEKMRKIIESYAESHASDTGTIGSHVMIVNAGYIKNVRIGDYCQIEGAGRLKNGSINSNEHAPVHIGYGVICDDFIISSGSHVEDGTMLTRCFVGQACHLGHTYSASDSLFFSNCQEENGEACAIFAGPFTVTHHKSTLLIAGMFSFMNAGSGSNQSNHMYKLGPIHQGALERGAKTTSDSYILWPARIGAFSLVMGRHVTHPDTSNLPFSYLIEEKNTTYLVPGVNLRSVGTIRDAQKWPKRDQRKDPNRLDQINYNLLSPYTIQKMMIGRQILKELARVSGETSEIYSYQSAKIKNSALNKGIKFYETAIHKFLGNSVIKRLEAIRFASDEEIRARLIPDTPIGTGEWVDISGLIAPKSEIERLMEDIECDRLNSVDEIHDRFAEMHANYYTYEWTWAYEKMLDFYGLQADTITAADIAAIVRQWQEAVVGLDKMVYEDAKKEFSLTSMTGFGADGSSEEKMRDFEEVRGVFESNPFVTAVLEHIKVKTELGNELIERVKNLL
;
A
#
# COMPACT_ATOMS: atom_id res chain seq x y z
N MET A 1 -30.49 -10.88 18.66
CA MET A 1 -31.69 -11.73 18.86
C MET A 1 -32.11 -12.20 17.49
N THR A 2 -32.39 -13.47 17.29
CA THR A 2 -32.94 -13.98 16.02
C THR A 2 -34.34 -13.41 15.86
N GLN A 3 -34.55 -12.58 14.84
CA GLN A 3 -35.85 -12.00 14.53
C GLN A 3 -36.84 -13.11 14.24
N HIS A 4 -38.00 -13.06 14.87
CA HIS A 4 -39.10 -14.03 14.65
C HIS A 4 -39.93 -13.54 13.45
N TYR A 5 -40.27 -14.46 12.54
CA TYR A 5 -41.08 -14.18 11.36
C TYR A 5 -42.34 -15.03 11.41
N ARG A 6 -43.47 -14.46 11.00
CA ARG A 6 -44.78 -15.10 10.88
C ARG A 6 -45.35 -14.93 9.47
N LEU A 7 -46.30 -15.73 9.11
CA LEU A 7 -47.10 -15.55 7.91
C LEU A 7 -47.99 -14.31 8.02
N LEU A 8 -48.30 -13.70 6.88
CA LEU A 8 -49.29 -12.63 6.78
C LEU A 8 -50.69 -13.11 7.16
N THR A 9 -51.46 -12.27 7.85
CA THR A 9 -52.90 -12.48 8.05
C THR A 9 -53.69 -12.18 6.78
N LYS A 10 -54.94 -12.63 6.71
CA LYS A 10 -55.82 -12.33 5.56
C LYS A 10 -56.08 -10.83 5.42
N GLU A 11 -56.20 -10.13 6.54
CA GLU A 11 -56.40 -8.68 6.59
C GLU A 11 -55.17 -7.91 6.07
N GLU A 12 -53.96 -8.35 6.42
CA GLU A 12 -52.73 -7.79 5.91
C GLU A 12 -52.58 -8.02 4.40
N ILE A 13 -52.87 -9.22 3.92
CA ILE A 13 -52.89 -9.54 2.48
C ILE A 13 -53.83 -8.59 1.72
N ALA A 14 -55.10 -8.46 2.22
CA ALA A 14 -56.08 -7.61 1.59
C ALA A 14 -55.65 -6.14 1.55
N ARG A 15 -54.96 -5.62 2.58
CA ARG A 15 -54.37 -4.26 2.58
C ARG A 15 -53.25 -4.15 1.58
N LEU A 16 -52.33 -5.09 1.52
CA LEU A 16 -51.22 -5.08 0.56
C LEU A 16 -51.76 -5.12 -0.89
N GLU A 17 -52.76 -5.92 -1.18
CA GLU A 17 -53.43 -5.95 -2.50
C GLU A 17 -54.10 -4.61 -2.83
N ALA A 18 -54.74 -3.95 -1.86
CA ALA A 18 -55.31 -2.61 -2.03
C ALA A 18 -54.21 -1.54 -2.28
N GLN A 19 -52.99 -1.77 -1.81
CA GLN A 19 -51.78 -0.94 -2.05
C GLN A 19 -51.04 -1.34 -3.34
N HIS A 20 -51.69 -2.12 -4.22
CA HIS A 20 -51.17 -2.60 -5.50
C HIS A 20 -49.97 -3.55 -5.36
N CYS A 21 -49.87 -4.27 -4.26
CA CYS A 21 -48.90 -5.34 -4.10
C CYS A 21 -49.42 -6.65 -4.67
N ILE A 22 -48.53 -7.46 -5.22
CA ILE A 22 -48.88 -8.76 -5.86
C ILE A 22 -47.86 -9.81 -5.39
N ALA A 23 -48.35 -10.99 -5.02
CA ALA A 23 -47.49 -12.14 -4.80
C ALA A 23 -47.89 -13.30 -5.71
N SER A 24 -46.93 -14.07 -6.18
CA SER A 24 -47.19 -15.34 -6.87
C SER A 24 -47.83 -16.39 -5.92
N ASP A 25 -47.42 -16.33 -4.66
CA ASP A 25 -47.96 -17.12 -3.55
C ASP A 25 -47.71 -16.34 -2.24
N TRP A 26 -48.77 -15.89 -1.58
CA TRP A 26 -48.68 -15.16 -0.31
C TRP A 26 -48.15 -16.03 0.84
N SER A 27 -48.19 -17.34 0.76
CA SER A 27 -47.60 -18.23 1.76
C SER A 27 -46.07 -18.21 1.77
N GLY A 28 -45.45 -17.69 0.71
CA GLY A 28 -44.01 -17.44 0.63
C GLY A 28 -43.56 -16.12 1.25
N VAL A 29 -44.50 -15.27 1.71
CA VAL A 29 -44.17 -13.97 2.31
C VAL A 29 -44.34 -14.06 3.83
N GLU A 30 -43.23 -13.93 4.55
CA GLU A 30 -43.14 -13.89 6.01
C GLU A 30 -42.81 -12.46 6.47
N VAL A 31 -43.32 -12.04 7.61
CA VAL A 31 -43.12 -10.71 8.17
C VAL A 31 -42.73 -10.77 9.64
N ALA A 32 -42.03 -9.77 10.14
CA ALA A 32 -41.73 -9.61 11.56
C ALA A 32 -43.03 -9.49 12.38
N ASP A 33 -42.99 -9.84 13.66
CA ASP A 33 -44.20 -9.83 14.53
C ASP A 33 -44.88 -8.45 14.59
N ASP A 34 -44.07 -7.36 14.65
CA ASP A 34 -44.54 -5.98 14.71
C ASP A 34 -44.61 -5.30 13.31
N PHE A 35 -44.74 -6.08 12.24
CA PHE A 35 -44.85 -5.57 10.88
C PHE A 35 -46.13 -4.77 10.65
N HIS A 36 -46.00 -3.66 9.93
CA HIS A 36 -47.11 -2.82 9.45
C HIS A 36 -47.14 -2.74 7.94
N THR A 37 -48.32 -2.90 7.33
CA THR A 37 -48.46 -2.86 5.87
C THR A 37 -48.35 -1.48 5.25
N ASP A 38 -48.44 -0.40 6.03
CA ASP A 38 -48.61 0.99 5.56
C ASP A 38 -47.49 1.53 4.67
N TYR A 39 -46.33 0.90 4.71
CA TYR A 39 -45.12 1.34 3.99
C TYR A 39 -44.70 0.38 2.87
N ILE A 40 -45.62 -0.46 2.37
CA ILE A 40 -45.36 -1.37 1.26
C ILE A 40 -46.32 -1.06 0.12
N HIS A 41 -45.82 -0.54 -1.00
CA HIS A 41 -46.67 -0.14 -2.11
C HIS A 41 -46.11 -0.60 -3.45
N HIS A 42 -46.99 -0.98 -4.39
CA HIS A 42 -46.64 -1.30 -5.78
C HIS A 42 -45.49 -2.34 -5.88
N THR A 43 -45.46 -3.31 -4.98
CA THR A 43 -44.37 -4.29 -4.84
C THR A 43 -44.84 -5.66 -5.29
N ARG A 44 -43.99 -6.36 -6.06
CA ARG A 44 -44.22 -7.76 -6.46
C ARG A 44 -43.30 -8.67 -5.65
N PHE A 45 -43.88 -9.70 -5.06
CA PHE A 45 -43.22 -10.75 -4.31
C PHE A 45 -43.20 -12.08 -5.05
N SER A 46 -42.08 -12.80 -4.99
CA SER A 46 -41.90 -14.12 -5.60
C SER A 46 -40.92 -14.96 -4.79
N GLY A 47 -41.17 -16.26 -4.72
CA GLY A 47 -40.35 -17.16 -3.90
C GLY A 47 -40.50 -16.86 -2.39
N LYS A 48 -39.45 -17.03 -1.62
CA LYS A 48 -39.43 -16.78 -0.18
C LYS A 48 -38.99 -15.34 0.11
N VAL A 49 -39.88 -14.52 0.65
CA VAL A 49 -39.59 -13.13 1.01
C VAL A 49 -39.85 -12.92 2.50
N ARG A 50 -38.92 -12.26 3.18
CA ARG A 50 -39.07 -11.87 4.59
C ARG A 50 -38.96 -10.37 4.70
N LEU A 51 -39.87 -9.74 5.44
CA LEU A 51 -39.86 -8.26 5.65
C LEU A 51 -39.76 -7.98 7.15
N GLY A 52 -38.82 -7.08 7.49
CA GLY A 52 -38.66 -6.52 8.83
C GLY A 52 -39.72 -5.48 9.19
N VAL A 53 -39.43 -4.66 10.18
CA VAL A 53 -40.27 -3.53 10.63
C VAL A 53 -39.79 -2.24 10.01
N PHE A 54 -40.68 -1.32 9.63
CA PHE A 54 -40.35 -0.07 8.96
C PHE A 54 -40.86 1.12 9.78
N GLU A 55 -39.99 1.70 10.62
CA GLU A 55 -40.34 2.81 11.54
C GLU A 55 -39.44 4.05 11.38
N LYS A 56 -38.43 3.96 10.52
CA LYS A 56 -37.41 5.00 10.36
C LYS A 56 -37.77 6.01 9.27
N GLU A 57 -37.47 7.27 9.53
CA GLU A 57 -37.45 8.33 8.53
C GLU A 57 -36.01 8.68 8.16
N PHE A 58 -35.68 8.63 6.88
CA PHE A 58 -34.40 9.07 6.31
C PHE A 58 -34.50 10.53 5.92
N THR A 59 -33.52 11.33 6.38
CA THR A 59 -33.39 12.71 5.94
C THR A 59 -32.31 12.81 4.86
N LEU A 60 -32.72 13.16 3.65
CA LEU A 60 -31.81 13.32 2.51
C LEU A 60 -31.23 14.72 2.42
N ALA A 61 -30.24 14.92 1.53
CA ALA A 61 -29.70 16.23 1.21
C ALA A 61 -30.83 17.19 0.79
N GLY A 62 -30.79 18.44 1.27
CA GLY A 62 -31.82 19.42 1.06
C GLY A 62 -33.02 19.31 2.01
N GLY A 63 -33.01 18.38 2.99
CA GLY A 63 -34.03 18.26 4.03
C GLY A 63 -35.28 17.47 3.61
N MET A 64 -35.23 16.71 2.52
CA MET A 64 -36.30 15.82 2.12
C MET A 64 -36.36 14.59 3.01
N ALA A 65 -37.52 14.28 3.55
CA ALA A 65 -37.77 13.09 4.35
C ALA A 65 -38.34 11.95 3.51
N LYS A 66 -37.85 10.72 3.75
CA LYS A 66 -38.39 9.47 3.18
C LYS A 66 -38.55 8.43 4.26
N HIS A 67 -39.74 7.88 4.38
CA HIS A 67 -40.03 6.84 5.35
C HIS A 67 -39.57 5.47 4.86
N SER A 68 -38.94 4.67 5.74
CA SER A 68 -38.56 3.27 5.46
C SER A 68 -39.74 2.46 4.93
N GLY A 69 -39.46 1.50 4.05
CA GLY A 69 -40.50 0.73 3.39
C GLY A 69 -40.05 0.19 2.04
N VAL A 70 -40.96 -0.43 1.31
CA VAL A 70 -40.68 -0.97 -0.03
C VAL A 70 -41.68 -0.43 -1.04
N TYR A 71 -41.19 0.25 -2.06
CA TYR A 71 -42.00 0.97 -3.03
C TYR A 71 -41.52 0.67 -4.46
N TYR A 72 -42.44 0.34 -5.35
CA TYR A 72 -42.14 0.11 -6.78
C TYR A 72 -40.98 -0.87 -6.99
N ALA A 73 -41.05 -2.06 -6.38
CA ALA A 73 -39.98 -3.05 -6.44
C ALA A 73 -40.51 -4.47 -6.79
N THR A 74 -39.65 -5.30 -7.32
CA THR A 74 -39.87 -6.75 -7.45
C THR A 74 -38.80 -7.48 -6.63
N LEU A 75 -39.23 -8.28 -5.67
CA LEU A 75 -38.39 -9.05 -4.75
C LEU A 75 -38.58 -10.56 -4.97
N HIS A 76 -37.48 -11.29 -5.18
CA HIS A 76 -37.47 -12.72 -5.38
C HIS A 76 -36.46 -13.40 -4.45
N ASN A 77 -36.92 -14.21 -3.51
CA ASN A 77 -36.07 -14.84 -2.47
C ASN A 77 -35.20 -13.78 -1.73
N VAL A 78 -35.83 -12.79 -1.12
CA VAL A 78 -35.14 -11.69 -0.45
C VAL A 78 -35.57 -11.58 1.00
N THR A 79 -34.58 -11.43 1.89
CA THR A 79 -34.83 -10.98 3.26
C THR A 79 -34.50 -9.49 3.36
N VAL A 80 -35.46 -8.68 3.80
CA VAL A 80 -35.30 -7.23 4.03
C VAL A 80 -35.26 -6.97 5.51
N GLY A 81 -34.18 -6.46 6.04
CA GLY A 81 -34.00 -6.10 7.45
C GLY A 81 -34.87 -4.90 7.86
N ASP A 82 -34.80 -4.58 9.16
CA ASP A 82 -35.58 -3.48 9.73
C ASP A 82 -35.14 -2.12 9.16
N ASN A 83 -36.11 -1.23 9.06
CA ASN A 83 -35.88 0.17 8.66
C ASN A 83 -35.23 0.37 7.30
N CYS A 84 -35.26 -0.62 6.42
CA CYS A 84 -34.77 -0.43 5.04
C CYS A 84 -35.71 0.47 4.23
N TYR A 85 -35.13 1.24 3.33
CA TYR A 85 -35.85 1.95 2.27
C TYR A 85 -35.48 1.36 0.93
N ILE A 86 -36.44 0.82 0.17
CA ILE A 86 -36.25 0.26 -1.17
C ILE A 86 -37.27 0.91 -2.10
N GLU A 87 -36.80 1.68 -3.09
CA GLU A 87 -37.69 2.34 -4.04
C GLU A 87 -37.16 2.29 -5.47
N ASN A 88 -38.07 2.16 -6.42
CA ASN A 88 -37.82 2.27 -7.85
C ASN A 88 -36.73 1.28 -8.34
N VAL A 89 -36.97 -0.01 -8.08
CA VAL A 89 -36.15 -1.10 -8.63
C VAL A 89 -36.73 -1.45 -10.01
N LYS A 90 -35.98 -1.10 -11.07
CA LYS A 90 -36.50 -1.18 -12.45
C LYS A 90 -36.77 -2.60 -12.91
N ASN A 91 -35.94 -3.58 -12.51
CA ASN A 91 -36.13 -4.99 -12.81
C ASN A 91 -36.51 -5.77 -11.54
N TYR A 92 -35.52 -6.25 -10.79
CA TYR A 92 -35.77 -6.98 -9.55
C TYR A 92 -34.53 -7.05 -8.65
N ILE A 93 -34.75 -7.36 -7.37
CA ILE A 93 -33.74 -7.86 -6.44
C ILE A 93 -33.99 -9.35 -6.23
N ALA A 94 -32.95 -10.19 -6.40
CA ALA A 94 -33.09 -11.64 -6.26
C ALA A 94 -31.94 -12.28 -5.47
N ASN A 95 -32.33 -13.20 -4.57
CA ASN A 95 -31.43 -14.03 -3.78
C ASN A 95 -30.46 -13.19 -2.93
N TYR A 96 -31.01 -12.28 -2.10
CA TYR A 96 -30.24 -11.42 -1.20
C TYR A 96 -30.81 -11.36 0.21
N GLU A 97 -29.91 -11.26 1.17
CA GLU A 97 -30.19 -10.81 2.54
C GLU A 97 -29.72 -9.36 2.68
N ILE A 98 -30.65 -8.45 3.01
CA ILE A 98 -30.41 -7.01 3.19
C ILE A 98 -30.45 -6.71 4.67
N GLY A 99 -29.37 -6.16 5.22
CA GLY A 99 -29.24 -5.76 6.62
C GLY A 99 -30.18 -4.59 6.98
N HIS A 100 -30.18 -4.19 8.22
CA HIS A 100 -31.05 -3.10 8.69
C HIS A 100 -30.55 -1.72 8.21
N ASP A 101 -31.46 -0.74 8.19
CA ASP A 101 -31.15 0.65 7.82
C ASP A 101 -30.53 0.85 6.43
N ALA A 102 -30.70 -0.10 5.51
CA ALA A 102 -30.21 0.01 4.14
C ALA A 102 -31.12 0.94 3.32
N PHE A 103 -30.51 1.76 2.46
CA PHE A 103 -31.20 2.69 1.56
C PHE A 103 -30.87 2.33 0.11
N ILE A 104 -31.85 1.81 -0.64
CA ILE A 104 -31.71 1.35 -2.03
C ILE A 104 -32.70 2.10 -2.90
N GLU A 105 -32.23 2.93 -3.80
CA GLU A 105 -33.10 3.74 -4.64
C GLU A 105 -32.61 3.81 -6.09
N ASN A 106 -33.55 3.70 -7.03
CA ASN A 106 -33.31 3.86 -8.46
C ASN A 106 -32.18 2.94 -8.96
N VAL A 107 -32.32 1.65 -8.76
CA VAL A 107 -31.38 0.62 -9.22
C VAL A 107 -31.97 -0.19 -10.37
N ASP A 108 -31.13 -0.64 -11.32
CA ASP A 108 -31.64 -1.45 -12.42
C ASP A 108 -31.90 -2.88 -12.00
N ILE A 109 -30.91 -3.58 -11.41
CA ILE A 109 -31.02 -4.97 -11.00
C ILE A 109 -29.96 -5.34 -9.96
N ILE A 110 -30.34 -6.14 -8.97
CA ILE A 110 -29.42 -6.73 -7.98
C ILE A 110 -29.74 -8.22 -7.89
N LEU A 111 -28.76 -9.10 -8.22
CA LEU A 111 -29.04 -10.54 -8.20
C LEU A 111 -27.83 -11.41 -7.88
N VAL A 112 -28.09 -12.57 -7.29
CA VAL A 112 -27.18 -13.73 -7.31
C VAL A 112 -27.84 -14.81 -8.17
N ASP A 113 -27.12 -15.34 -9.18
CA ASP A 113 -27.67 -16.30 -10.14
C ASP A 113 -26.93 -17.64 -10.17
N CYS A 114 -25.95 -17.83 -9.29
CA CYS A 114 -25.19 -19.07 -9.18
C CYS A 114 -24.63 -19.23 -7.77
N HIS A 115 -24.06 -20.39 -7.47
CA HIS A 115 -23.22 -20.55 -6.28
C HIS A 115 -21.96 -19.70 -6.44
N SER A 116 -21.96 -18.55 -5.79
CA SER A 116 -20.95 -17.50 -5.98
C SER A 116 -19.95 -17.46 -4.82
N ARG A 117 -18.68 -17.31 -5.13
CA ARG A 117 -17.61 -17.01 -4.18
C ARG A 117 -17.37 -15.50 -4.02
N PHE A 118 -18.16 -14.68 -4.70
CA PHE A 118 -18.10 -13.21 -4.63
C PHE A 118 -16.68 -12.65 -4.86
N GLY A 119 -16.03 -13.09 -5.93
CA GLY A 119 -14.67 -12.65 -6.29
C GLY A 119 -13.53 -13.39 -5.55
N ASN A 120 -13.82 -14.08 -4.44
CA ASN A 120 -12.81 -14.91 -3.76
C ASN A 120 -12.43 -16.11 -4.65
N GLY A 121 -11.12 -16.36 -4.78
CA GLY A 121 -10.61 -17.46 -5.60
C GLY A 121 -10.33 -17.07 -7.05
N VAL A 122 -10.56 -15.81 -7.46
CA VAL A 122 -10.19 -15.32 -8.79
C VAL A 122 -8.67 -15.24 -8.90
N GLU A 123 -8.11 -15.79 -9.97
CA GLU A 123 -6.70 -15.70 -10.30
C GLU A 123 -6.40 -14.40 -11.05
N VAL A 124 -5.38 -13.68 -10.58
CA VAL A 124 -4.89 -12.41 -11.16
C VAL A 124 -3.46 -12.63 -11.67
N SER A 125 -3.24 -12.46 -12.96
CA SER A 125 -1.93 -12.64 -13.59
C SER A 125 -1.08 -11.38 -13.41
N VAL A 126 -0.25 -11.34 -12.38
CA VAL A 126 0.62 -10.19 -12.09
C VAL A 126 2.03 -10.39 -12.66
N LEU A 127 2.74 -9.29 -12.90
CA LEU A 127 4.13 -9.22 -13.37
C LEU A 127 4.38 -9.84 -14.75
N ASN A 128 3.45 -10.59 -15.27
CA ASN A 128 3.56 -11.25 -16.57
C ASN A 128 2.18 -11.40 -17.19
N GLU A 129 1.89 -10.66 -18.25
CA GLU A 129 0.60 -10.66 -18.93
C GLU A 129 0.23 -12.04 -19.52
N THR A 130 1.20 -12.91 -19.77
CA THR A 130 0.96 -14.28 -20.25
C THR A 130 0.77 -15.31 -19.14
N GLY A 131 0.75 -14.87 -17.87
CA GLY A 131 0.58 -15.75 -16.71
C GLY A 131 1.88 -16.36 -16.18
N GLY A 132 1.76 -17.27 -15.21
CA GLY A 132 2.87 -17.95 -14.53
C GLY A 132 3.19 -17.37 -13.16
N ARG A 133 2.56 -16.24 -12.78
CA ARG A 133 2.69 -15.62 -11.46
C ARG A 133 1.33 -15.22 -10.86
N GLU A 134 0.33 -16.05 -11.13
CA GLU A 134 -1.03 -15.80 -10.66
C GLU A 134 -1.09 -15.69 -9.14
N VAL A 135 -1.73 -14.64 -8.65
CA VAL A 135 -2.13 -14.47 -7.26
C VAL A 135 -3.62 -14.70 -7.17
N ILE A 136 -4.04 -15.56 -6.27
CA ILE A 136 -5.47 -15.80 -6.02
C ILE A 136 -5.96 -14.74 -5.05
N ILE A 137 -6.90 -13.88 -5.49
CA ILE A 137 -7.45 -12.84 -4.63
C ILE A 137 -8.50 -13.39 -3.68
N HIS A 138 -8.55 -12.83 -2.49
CA HIS A 138 -9.53 -13.13 -1.46
C HIS A 138 -9.64 -11.97 -0.47
N ASP A 139 -10.71 -11.91 0.31
CA ASP A 139 -11.03 -10.78 1.20
C ASP A 139 -9.93 -10.43 2.21
N ARG A 140 -9.09 -11.40 2.55
CA ARG A 140 -7.99 -11.28 3.52
C ARG A 140 -6.61 -11.18 2.87
N LEU A 141 -6.52 -10.90 1.56
CA LEU A 141 -5.24 -10.83 0.87
C LEU A 141 -4.40 -9.66 1.37
N SER A 142 -3.15 -9.93 1.75
CA SER A 142 -2.13 -8.92 2.05
C SER A 142 -1.07 -8.83 0.97
N ALA A 143 -0.36 -7.69 0.91
CA ALA A 143 0.79 -7.50 0.03
C ALA A 143 1.87 -8.57 0.25
N HIS A 144 2.04 -9.00 1.50
CA HIS A 144 3.07 -9.98 1.89
C HIS A 144 2.75 -11.37 1.38
N GLN A 145 1.50 -11.81 1.54
CA GLN A 145 1.03 -13.10 1.01
C GLN A 145 1.08 -13.10 -0.52
N ALA A 146 0.61 -12.04 -1.16
CA ALA A 146 0.69 -11.88 -2.62
C ALA A 146 2.14 -11.88 -3.13
N TYR A 147 3.06 -11.23 -2.42
CA TYR A 147 4.50 -11.22 -2.74
C TYR A 147 5.08 -12.64 -2.73
N ILE A 148 4.78 -13.43 -1.69
CA ILE A 148 5.23 -14.82 -1.60
C ILE A 148 4.65 -15.64 -2.77
N MET A 149 3.35 -15.53 -3.03
CA MET A 149 2.70 -16.25 -4.13
C MET A 149 3.29 -15.89 -5.50
N ALA A 150 3.55 -14.62 -5.76
CA ALA A 150 4.06 -14.17 -7.05
C ALA A 150 5.54 -14.49 -7.26
N LEU A 151 6.39 -14.34 -6.24
CA LEU A 151 7.86 -14.33 -6.40
C LEU A 151 8.57 -15.60 -5.92
N TYR A 152 7.92 -16.45 -5.10
CA TYR A 152 8.52 -17.70 -4.61
C TYR A 152 8.09 -18.94 -5.40
N ARG A 153 7.85 -18.78 -6.71
CA ARG A 153 7.44 -19.87 -7.62
C ARG A 153 8.45 -21.04 -7.69
N HIS A 154 9.69 -20.81 -7.28
CA HIS A 154 10.70 -21.85 -7.14
C HIS A 154 10.46 -22.79 -5.95
N ARG A 155 9.43 -22.56 -5.12
CA ARG A 155 8.95 -23.43 -4.04
C ARG A 155 7.56 -24.00 -4.38
N PRO A 156 7.44 -24.97 -5.28
CA PRO A 156 6.14 -25.43 -5.78
C PRO A 156 5.24 -26.01 -4.70
N VAL A 157 5.78 -26.67 -3.68
CA VAL A 157 5.01 -27.21 -2.55
C VAL A 157 4.35 -26.08 -1.77
N LEU A 158 5.08 -25.00 -1.47
CA LEU A 158 4.55 -23.81 -0.82
C LEU A 158 3.35 -23.24 -1.60
N ILE A 159 3.55 -23.03 -2.89
CA ILE A 159 2.51 -22.42 -3.75
C ILE A 159 1.26 -23.32 -3.81
N GLU A 160 1.44 -24.63 -3.91
CA GLU A 160 0.30 -25.57 -3.88
C GLU A 160 -0.45 -25.54 -2.55
N LYS A 161 0.27 -25.50 -1.42
CA LYS A 161 -0.34 -25.41 -0.08
C LYS A 161 -1.09 -24.08 0.10
N MET A 162 -0.48 -22.97 -0.28
CA MET A 162 -1.13 -21.66 -0.22
C MET A 162 -2.41 -21.63 -1.09
N ARG A 163 -2.36 -22.20 -2.29
CA ARG A 163 -3.56 -22.34 -3.16
C ARG A 163 -4.68 -23.12 -2.45
N LYS A 164 -4.36 -24.24 -1.80
CA LYS A 164 -5.35 -25.03 -1.06
C LYS A 164 -5.97 -24.27 0.11
N ILE A 165 -5.14 -23.54 0.87
CA ILE A 165 -5.63 -22.70 1.98
C ILE A 165 -6.60 -21.64 1.46
N ILE A 166 -6.25 -20.93 0.40
CA ILE A 166 -7.08 -19.88 -0.19
C ILE A 166 -8.35 -20.47 -0.83
N GLU A 167 -8.25 -21.60 -1.49
CA GLU A 167 -9.40 -22.29 -2.09
C GLU A 167 -10.39 -22.71 -1.02
N SER A 168 -9.91 -23.26 0.10
CA SER A 168 -10.75 -23.59 1.26
C SER A 168 -11.42 -22.34 1.85
N TYR A 169 -10.68 -21.22 1.94
CA TYR A 169 -11.22 -19.94 2.37
C TYR A 169 -12.34 -19.46 1.42
N ALA A 170 -12.06 -19.44 0.11
CA ALA A 170 -13.00 -19.00 -0.92
C ALA A 170 -14.28 -19.85 -0.92
N GLU A 171 -14.16 -21.17 -0.77
CA GLU A 171 -15.31 -22.08 -0.68
C GLU A 171 -16.15 -21.86 0.57
N SER A 172 -15.53 -21.58 1.71
CA SER A 172 -16.26 -21.27 2.97
C SER A 172 -17.09 -19.98 2.89
N HIS A 173 -16.83 -19.12 1.91
CA HIS A 173 -17.54 -17.86 1.65
C HIS A 173 -18.52 -17.97 0.48
N ALA A 174 -18.57 -19.12 -0.19
CA ALA A 174 -19.46 -19.34 -1.31
C ALA A 174 -20.92 -19.46 -0.86
N SER A 175 -21.84 -18.89 -1.62
CA SER A 175 -23.28 -18.94 -1.32
C SER A 175 -24.12 -18.72 -2.57
N ASP A 176 -25.34 -19.25 -2.56
CA ASP A 176 -26.40 -18.94 -3.53
C ASP A 176 -27.17 -17.65 -3.18
N THR A 177 -26.87 -17.07 -1.99
CA THR A 177 -27.50 -15.86 -1.48
C THR A 177 -26.44 -14.80 -1.22
N GLY A 178 -26.60 -13.62 -1.79
CA GLY A 178 -25.75 -12.47 -1.55
C GLY A 178 -26.13 -11.74 -0.26
N THR A 179 -25.24 -10.89 0.23
CA THR A 179 -25.51 -10.02 1.38
C THR A 179 -25.29 -8.55 1.01
N ILE A 180 -26.22 -7.72 1.44
CA ILE A 180 -26.07 -6.27 1.53
C ILE A 180 -26.09 -5.94 3.01
N GLY A 181 -25.00 -5.41 3.52
CA GLY A 181 -24.83 -5.10 4.94
C GLY A 181 -25.80 -4.04 5.46
N SER A 182 -25.67 -3.75 6.75
CA SER A 182 -26.47 -2.71 7.41
C SER A 182 -25.93 -1.32 7.10
N HIS A 183 -26.82 -0.31 7.12
CA HIS A 183 -26.50 1.10 6.82
C HIS A 183 -25.88 1.34 5.43
N VAL A 184 -26.10 0.42 4.49
CA VAL A 184 -25.65 0.54 3.10
C VAL A 184 -26.53 1.51 2.34
N MET A 185 -25.92 2.36 1.51
CA MET A 185 -26.63 3.21 0.57
C MET A 185 -26.30 2.81 -0.87
N ILE A 186 -27.32 2.47 -1.67
CA ILE A 186 -27.17 2.16 -3.11
C ILE A 186 -28.16 3.05 -3.88
N VAL A 187 -27.64 4.03 -4.61
CA VAL A 187 -28.49 4.95 -5.37
C VAL A 187 -28.01 5.07 -6.81
N ASN A 188 -28.98 5.14 -7.74
CA ASN A 188 -28.73 5.31 -9.17
C ASN A 188 -27.79 4.26 -9.78
N ALA A 189 -27.74 3.04 -9.22
CA ALA A 189 -26.86 1.99 -9.69
C ALA A 189 -27.49 1.17 -10.83
N GLY A 190 -26.64 0.74 -11.77
CA GLY A 190 -27.04 -0.12 -12.87
C GLY A 190 -27.09 -1.60 -12.48
N TYR A 191 -26.13 -2.37 -12.95
CA TYR A 191 -26.11 -3.83 -12.84
C TYR A 191 -25.21 -4.32 -11.70
N ILE A 192 -25.81 -4.92 -10.67
CA ILE A 192 -25.11 -5.53 -9.53
C ILE A 192 -25.41 -7.03 -9.54
N LYS A 193 -24.37 -7.84 -9.79
CA LYS A 193 -24.52 -9.30 -9.95
C LYS A 193 -23.43 -10.07 -9.20
N ASN A 194 -23.83 -11.01 -8.34
CA ASN A 194 -22.92 -11.85 -7.57
C ASN A 194 -21.92 -11.01 -6.76
N VAL A 195 -22.40 -10.00 -6.05
CA VAL A 195 -21.60 -9.07 -5.25
C VAL A 195 -22.02 -9.13 -3.78
N ARG A 196 -21.07 -9.34 -2.90
CA ARG A 196 -21.25 -9.21 -1.46
C ARG A 196 -20.85 -7.79 -1.03
N ILE A 197 -21.72 -7.10 -0.31
CA ILE A 197 -21.54 -5.70 0.10
C ILE A 197 -21.54 -5.63 1.63
N GLY A 198 -20.46 -5.15 2.21
CA GLY A 198 -20.30 -4.96 3.65
C GLY A 198 -21.06 -3.75 4.19
N ASP A 199 -21.11 -3.63 5.51
CA ASP A 199 -21.84 -2.57 6.22
C ASP A 199 -21.32 -1.17 5.86
N TYR A 200 -22.19 -0.15 5.96
CA TYR A 200 -21.88 1.25 5.73
C TYR A 200 -21.31 1.59 4.34
N CYS A 201 -21.40 0.68 3.36
CA CYS A 201 -20.96 0.94 2.00
C CYS A 201 -21.85 1.98 1.32
N GLN A 202 -21.25 2.86 0.53
CA GLN A 202 -21.93 3.85 -0.30
C GLN A 202 -21.65 3.55 -1.77
N ILE A 203 -22.72 3.30 -2.54
CA ILE A 203 -22.66 3.05 -4.00
C ILE A 203 -23.54 4.09 -4.69
N GLU A 204 -22.94 4.99 -5.43
CA GLU A 204 -23.61 6.07 -6.12
C GLU A 204 -23.31 6.05 -7.62
N GLY A 205 -24.31 5.69 -8.42
CA GLY A 205 -24.22 5.76 -9.88
C GLY A 205 -23.27 4.75 -10.53
N ALA A 206 -22.93 3.66 -9.83
CA ALA A 206 -22.11 2.59 -10.41
C ALA A 206 -22.80 1.99 -11.66
N GLY A 207 -22.06 1.82 -12.75
CA GLY A 207 -22.59 1.26 -13.98
C GLY A 207 -22.75 -0.26 -13.93
N ARG A 208 -21.70 -0.98 -13.51
CA ARG A 208 -21.73 -2.45 -13.38
C ARG A 208 -20.76 -2.94 -12.31
N LEU A 209 -21.25 -3.76 -11.42
CA LEU A 209 -20.47 -4.51 -10.44
C LEU A 209 -20.80 -5.98 -10.59
N LYS A 210 -19.80 -6.82 -10.88
CA LYS A 210 -20.02 -8.24 -11.15
C LYS A 210 -18.93 -9.11 -10.52
N ASN A 211 -19.38 -10.18 -9.83
CA ASN A 211 -18.53 -11.17 -9.20
C ASN A 211 -17.45 -10.53 -8.28
N GLY A 212 -17.90 -10.00 -7.14
CA GLY A 212 -16.99 -9.28 -6.26
C GLY A 212 -17.41 -9.20 -4.80
N SER A 213 -16.46 -8.77 -3.96
CA SER A 213 -16.69 -8.41 -2.56
C SER A 213 -16.31 -6.95 -2.33
N ILE A 214 -17.14 -6.24 -1.58
CA ILE A 214 -16.88 -4.90 -1.07
C ILE A 214 -16.83 -4.99 0.45
N ASN A 215 -15.64 -5.01 1.02
CA ASN A 215 -15.39 -5.28 2.43
C ASN A 215 -15.48 -4.00 3.29
N SER A 216 -16.62 -3.31 3.19
CA SER A 216 -16.92 -2.09 3.94
C SER A 216 -17.30 -2.38 5.38
N ASN A 217 -17.03 -1.45 6.29
CA ASN A 217 -17.45 -1.50 7.69
C ASN A 217 -17.59 -0.09 8.29
N GLU A 218 -18.13 0.01 9.50
CA GLU A 218 -18.37 1.29 10.17
C GLU A 218 -17.12 2.15 10.36
N HIS A 219 -15.98 1.54 10.68
CA HIS A 219 -14.73 2.27 10.91
C HIS A 219 -14.09 2.77 9.61
N ALA A 220 -14.32 2.06 8.52
CA ALA A 220 -13.70 2.30 7.23
C ALA A 220 -14.68 1.99 6.09
N PRO A 221 -15.70 2.85 5.88
CA PRO A 221 -16.65 2.71 4.79
C PRO A 221 -15.98 2.72 3.42
N VAL A 222 -16.52 1.93 2.48
CA VAL A 222 -16.13 1.94 1.07
C VAL A 222 -17.08 2.84 0.29
N HIS A 223 -16.53 3.61 -0.64
CA HIS A 223 -17.29 4.43 -1.57
C HIS A 223 -17.06 3.97 -3.02
N ILE A 224 -18.16 3.70 -3.74
CA ILE A 224 -18.18 3.39 -5.17
C ILE A 224 -18.94 4.48 -5.89
N GLY A 225 -18.27 5.24 -6.74
CA GLY A 225 -18.83 6.43 -7.38
C GLY A 225 -19.39 6.18 -8.78
N TYR A 226 -19.74 7.26 -9.42
CA TYR A 226 -20.42 7.29 -10.73
C TYR A 226 -19.59 6.65 -11.83
N GLY A 227 -20.29 5.85 -12.66
CA GLY A 227 -19.73 5.27 -13.88
C GLY A 227 -18.74 4.12 -13.65
N VAL A 228 -18.51 3.69 -12.40
CA VAL A 228 -17.60 2.61 -12.05
C VAL A 228 -18.06 1.29 -12.67
N ILE A 229 -17.12 0.54 -13.24
CA ILE A 229 -17.31 -0.79 -13.81
C ILE A 229 -16.27 -1.73 -13.20
N CYS A 230 -16.72 -2.75 -12.45
CA CYS A 230 -15.84 -3.76 -11.86
C CYS A 230 -16.34 -5.18 -12.19
N ASP A 231 -15.44 -5.99 -12.73
CA ASP A 231 -15.67 -7.42 -13.00
C ASP A 231 -14.57 -8.25 -12.32
N ASP A 232 -14.93 -9.30 -11.58
CA ASP A 232 -14.00 -10.20 -10.87
C ASP A 232 -13.07 -9.42 -9.92
N PHE A 233 -13.64 -8.89 -8.84
CA PHE A 233 -12.94 -7.91 -8.01
C PHE A 233 -13.11 -8.13 -6.51
N ILE A 234 -12.17 -7.58 -5.74
CA ILE A 234 -12.29 -7.39 -4.29
C ILE A 234 -11.88 -5.95 -3.98
N ILE A 235 -12.71 -5.23 -3.21
CA ILE A 235 -12.42 -3.88 -2.72
C ILE A 235 -12.46 -3.91 -1.19
N SER A 236 -11.32 -3.58 -0.58
CA SER A 236 -11.15 -3.61 0.87
C SER A 236 -11.57 -2.28 1.53
N SER A 237 -11.71 -2.34 2.86
CA SER A 237 -12.22 -1.27 3.70
C SER A 237 -11.53 0.09 3.52
N GLY A 238 -12.32 1.16 3.59
CA GLY A 238 -11.86 2.54 3.50
C GLY A 238 -11.43 2.99 2.12
N SER A 239 -11.69 2.19 1.08
CA SER A 239 -11.30 2.53 -0.29
C SER A 239 -12.37 3.30 -1.02
N HIS A 240 -11.92 4.18 -1.93
CA HIS A 240 -12.75 4.94 -2.84
C HIS A 240 -12.44 4.51 -4.28
N VAL A 241 -13.46 4.09 -5.01
CA VAL A 241 -13.36 3.75 -6.43
C VAL A 241 -14.43 4.56 -7.15
N GLU A 242 -14.04 5.53 -7.96
CA GLU A 242 -14.98 6.53 -8.44
C GLU A 242 -14.66 7.05 -9.85
N ASP A 243 -15.50 7.96 -10.35
CA ASP A 243 -15.29 8.72 -11.58
C ASP A 243 -15.00 7.88 -12.82
N GLY A 244 -15.82 6.86 -13.07
CA GLY A 244 -15.69 6.04 -14.27
C GLY A 244 -14.51 5.08 -14.30
N THR A 245 -13.96 4.76 -13.14
CA THR A 245 -12.90 3.73 -13.01
C THR A 245 -13.36 2.37 -13.50
N MET A 246 -12.49 1.66 -14.24
CA MET A 246 -12.77 0.34 -14.80
C MET A 246 -11.74 -0.69 -14.30
N LEU A 247 -12.23 -1.74 -13.64
CA LEU A 247 -11.40 -2.81 -13.06
C LEU A 247 -11.85 -4.18 -13.59
N THR A 248 -10.89 -4.99 -14.01
CA THR A 248 -11.14 -6.39 -14.40
C THR A 248 -10.09 -7.30 -13.80
N ARG A 249 -10.51 -8.29 -13.02
CA ARG A 249 -9.63 -9.16 -12.23
C ARG A 249 -8.63 -8.35 -11.41
N CYS A 250 -9.15 -7.56 -10.48
CA CYS A 250 -8.34 -6.66 -9.65
C CYS A 250 -8.64 -6.83 -8.15
N PHE A 251 -7.61 -6.62 -7.35
CA PHE A 251 -7.70 -6.47 -5.91
C PHE A 251 -7.39 -5.03 -5.52
N VAL A 252 -8.26 -4.40 -4.75
CA VAL A 252 -8.08 -3.06 -4.19
C VAL A 252 -7.99 -3.19 -2.68
N GLY A 253 -6.80 -2.96 -2.15
CA GLY A 253 -6.47 -3.03 -0.72
C GLY A 253 -7.08 -1.89 0.09
N GLN A 254 -6.73 -1.85 1.39
CA GLN A 254 -7.32 -0.90 2.33
C GLN A 254 -6.90 0.55 2.06
N ALA A 255 -7.88 1.47 2.16
CA ALA A 255 -7.67 2.91 2.01
C ALA A 255 -7.02 3.32 0.68
N CYS A 256 -7.32 2.61 -0.39
CA CYS A 256 -6.93 2.99 -1.74
C CYS A 256 -7.90 4.01 -2.33
N HIS A 257 -7.40 4.82 -3.26
CA HIS A 257 -8.21 5.74 -4.05
C HIS A 257 -7.92 5.54 -5.54
N LEU A 258 -8.93 5.09 -6.29
CA LEU A 258 -8.87 4.89 -7.74
C LEU A 258 -9.95 5.76 -8.38
N GLY A 259 -9.56 6.67 -9.26
CA GLY A 259 -10.52 7.64 -9.80
C GLY A 259 -10.12 8.25 -11.15
N HIS A 260 -10.91 9.23 -11.59
CA HIS A 260 -10.65 10.02 -12.80
C HIS A 260 -10.45 9.16 -14.05
N THR A 261 -11.34 8.17 -14.26
CA THR A 261 -11.31 7.25 -15.40
C THR A 261 -10.07 6.31 -15.45
N TYR A 262 -9.49 5.99 -14.30
CA TYR A 262 -8.42 4.99 -14.23
C TYR A 262 -8.89 3.63 -14.75
N SER A 263 -8.05 2.93 -15.50
CA SER A 263 -8.37 1.59 -15.98
C SER A 263 -7.30 0.58 -15.57
N ALA A 264 -7.74 -0.60 -15.10
CA ALA A 264 -6.82 -1.65 -14.69
C ALA A 264 -7.34 -3.04 -15.06
N SER A 265 -6.41 -3.90 -15.48
CA SER A 265 -6.67 -5.32 -15.66
C SER A 265 -5.56 -6.16 -15.02
N ASP A 266 -5.94 -7.30 -14.46
CA ASP A 266 -5.02 -8.26 -13.82
C ASP A 266 -4.03 -7.61 -12.85
N SER A 267 -4.55 -6.75 -11.96
CA SER A 267 -3.71 -5.86 -11.14
C SER A 267 -4.09 -5.91 -9.66
N LEU A 268 -3.08 -5.78 -8.82
CA LEU A 268 -3.22 -5.73 -7.37
C LEU A 268 -2.78 -4.36 -6.87
N PHE A 269 -3.64 -3.71 -6.08
CA PHE A 269 -3.37 -2.43 -5.43
C PHE A 269 -3.45 -2.63 -3.91
N PHE A 270 -2.34 -2.48 -3.20
CA PHE A 270 -2.30 -2.65 -1.76
C PHE A 270 -2.45 -1.32 -1.02
N SER A 271 -2.44 -1.37 0.30
CA SER A 271 -2.87 -0.26 1.17
C SER A 271 -2.33 1.12 0.76
N ASN A 272 -3.23 2.11 0.76
CA ASN A 272 -2.93 3.52 0.47
C ASN A 272 -2.41 3.79 -0.96
N CYS A 273 -2.69 2.92 -1.94
CA CYS A 273 -2.45 3.25 -3.34
C CYS A 273 -3.38 4.39 -3.80
N GLN A 274 -2.87 5.27 -4.66
CA GLN A 274 -3.61 6.37 -5.27
C GLN A 274 -3.39 6.33 -6.77
N GLU A 275 -4.43 5.96 -7.51
CA GLU A 275 -4.35 5.67 -8.93
C GLU A 275 -5.38 6.51 -9.68
N GLU A 276 -4.92 7.52 -10.38
CA GLU A 276 -5.78 8.45 -11.11
C GLU A 276 -5.34 8.59 -12.56
N ASN A 277 -6.30 8.73 -13.47
CA ASN A 277 -6.11 9.10 -14.87
C ASN A 277 -5.23 8.17 -15.72
N GLY A 278 -4.68 7.11 -15.21
CA GLY A 278 -3.70 6.24 -15.86
C GLY A 278 -4.27 4.90 -16.31
N GLU A 279 -3.36 4.03 -16.71
CA GLU A 279 -3.65 2.64 -17.06
C GLU A 279 -2.69 1.70 -16.34
N ALA A 280 -3.20 0.56 -15.88
CA ALA A 280 -2.42 -0.53 -15.34
C ALA A 280 -2.77 -1.87 -15.99
N CYS A 281 -1.74 -2.68 -16.25
CA CYS A 281 -1.90 -4.04 -16.74
C CYS A 281 -0.88 -4.96 -16.08
N ALA A 282 -1.35 -6.04 -15.47
CA ALA A 282 -0.52 -7.05 -14.82
C ALA A 282 0.46 -6.47 -13.79
N ILE A 283 0.03 -5.51 -12.97
CA ILE A 283 0.91 -4.89 -11.97
C ILE A 283 0.69 -5.44 -10.57
N PHE A 284 1.75 -5.38 -9.79
CA PHE A 284 1.74 -5.54 -8.36
C PHE A 284 2.07 -4.17 -7.74
N ALA A 285 1.05 -3.39 -7.44
CA ALA A 285 1.19 -2.12 -6.75
C ALA A 285 1.18 -2.35 -5.24
N GLY A 286 2.38 -2.49 -4.64
CA GLY A 286 2.56 -2.53 -3.20
C GLY A 286 2.14 -1.22 -2.53
N PRO A 287 2.11 -1.18 -1.17
CA PRO A 287 1.60 -0.03 -0.44
C PRO A 287 2.18 1.31 -0.89
N PHE A 288 1.33 2.35 -0.90
CA PHE A 288 1.72 3.71 -1.29
C PHE A 288 2.26 3.85 -2.73
N THR A 289 1.84 3.02 -3.65
CA THR A 289 2.06 3.26 -5.09
C THR A 289 1.10 4.35 -5.56
N VAL A 290 1.62 5.33 -6.32
CA VAL A 290 0.87 6.55 -6.65
C VAL A 290 1.07 6.93 -8.12
N THR A 291 -0.05 7.14 -8.84
CA THR A 291 -0.11 7.79 -10.17
C THR A 291 -1.21 8.85 -10.19
N HIS A 292 -0.97 9.99 -10.84
CA HIS A 292 -1.96 11.08 -10.91
C HIS A 292 -2.22 11.60 -12.34
N HIS A 293 -1.50 11.12 -13.35
CA HIS A 293 -1.47 11.77 -14.66
C HIS A 293 -1.90 10.84 -15.79
N LYS A 294 -2.71 11.35 -16.74
CA LYS A 294 -3.33 10.61 -17.85
C LYS A 294 -2.39 9.83 -18.74
N SER A 295 -1.15 10.26 -18.90
CA SER A 295 -0.16 9.63 -19.76
C SER A 295 0.69 8.56 -19.06
N THR A 296 0.32 8.15 -17.85
CA THR A 296 1.05 7.14 -17.10
C THR A 296 0.53 5.74 -17.44
N LEU A 297 1.44 4.84 -17.83
CA LEU A 297 1.19 3.43 -18.02
C LEU A 297 2.08 2.62 -17.11
N LEU A 298 1.50 1.82 -16.22
CA LEU A 298 2.20 0.82 -15.43
C LEU A 298 1.88 -0.57 -15.98
N ILE A 299 2.90 -1.33 -16.38
CA ILE A 299 2.71 -2.65 -16.99
C ILE A 299 3.75 -3.65 -16.49
N ALA A 300 3.31 -4.85 -16.15
CA ALA A 300 4.15 -6.00 -15.78
C ALA A 300 5.24 -5.69 -14.75
N GLY A 301 4.95 -4.80 -13.81
CA GLY A 301 5.89 -4.32 -12.81
C GLY A 301 5.42 -4.52 -11.37
N MET A 302 6.39 -4.67 -10.47
CA MET A 302 6.18 -4.59 -9.03
C MET A 302 6.68 -3.23 -8.51
N PHE A 303 5.86 -2.59 -7.71
CA PHE A 303 6.10 -1.27 -7.14
C PHE A 303 5.80 -1.28 -5.64
N SER A 304 6.40 -0.39 -4.87
CA SER A 304 5.96 -0.07 -3.51
C SER A 304 6.51 1.29 -3.08
N PHE A 305 5.72 2.09 -2.36
CA PHE A 305 6.09 3.46 -1.99
C PHE A 305 6.57 4.29 -3.20
N MET A 306 6.07 3.94 -4.36
CA MET A 306 6.49 4.50 -5.65
C MET A 306 5.62 5.71 -5.99
N ASN A 307 6.22 6.72 -6.60
CA ASN A 307 5.50 7.82 -7.22
C ASN A 307 5.90 7.91 -8.69
N ALA A 308 4.95 7.68 -9.58
CA ALA A 308 5.14 7.80 -11.03
C ALA A 308 5.03 9.27 -11.46
N GLY A 309 6.07 9.76 -12.11
CA GLY A 309 6.00 11.06 -12.80
C GLY A 309 5.06 11.01 -14.01
N SER A 310 4.55 12.17 -14.41
CA SER A 310 3.71 12.31 -15.59
C SER A 310 4.37 11.69 -16.84
N GLY A 311 3.65 10.86 -17.59
CA GLY A 311 4.18 10.20 -18.78
C GLY A 311 5.12 9.03 -18.50
N SER A 312 5.26 8.60 -17.24
CA SER A 312 6.02 7.40 -16.91
C SER A 312 5.45 6.19 -17.63
N ASN A 313 6.33 5.40 -18.21
CA ASN A 313 5.95 4.27 -19.04
C ASN A 313 6.96 3.12 -18.87
N GLN A 314 6.48 1.89 -18.96
CA GLN A 314 7.32 0.71 -19.03
C GLN A 314 6.95 -0.07 -20.28
N SER A 315 7.86 -0.94 -20.72
CA SER A 315 7.62 -1.79 -21.87
C SER A 315 8.31 -3.14 -21.76
N ASN A 316 7.60 -4.15 -22.19
CA ASN A 316 8.08 -5.53 -22.35
C ASN A 316 8.13 -5.95 -23.83
N HIS A 317 8.25 -5.01 -24.75
CA HIS A 317 8.19 -5.25 -26.21
C HIS A 317 9.34 -6.07 -26.80
N MET A 318 10.44 -6.27 -26.09
CA MET A 318 11.59 -7.04 -26.56
C MET A 318 11.42 -8.56 -26.40
N TYR A 319 10.22 -9.06 -26.71
CA TYR A 319 9.89 -10.47 -26.60
C TYR A 319 9.44 -11.05 -27.95
N LYS A 320 9.75 -12.31 -28.19
CA LYS A 320 9.35 -13.03 -29.41
C LYS A 320 8.34 -14.16 -29.14
N LEU A 321 8.24 -14.59 -27.88
CA LEU A 321 7.41 -15.72 -27.45
C LEU A 321 6.28 -15.31 -26.49
N GLY A 322 5.95 -14.03 -26.42
CA GLY A 322 4.91 -13.46 -25.57
C GLY A 322 5.46 -12.44 -24.54
N PRO A 323 4.61 -11.61 -23.92
CA PRO A 323 4.98 -10.54 -23.00
C PRO A 323 5.35 -11.10 -21.60
N ILE A 324 6.51 -11.72 -21.51
CA ILE A 324 7.03 -12.40 -20.31
C ILE A 324 8.11 -11.61 -19.55
N HIS A 325 8.47 -10.43 -20.03
CA HIS A 325 9.45 -9.58 -19.37
C HIS A 325 8.77 -8.76 -18.26
N GLN A 326 9.38 -8.76 -17.10
CA GLN A 326 8.87 -8.11 -15.91
C GLN A 326 9.95 -7.28 -15.24
N GLY A 327 9.54 -6.34 -14.37
CA GLY A 327 10.48 -5.52 -13.63
C GLY A 327 10.03 -5.21 -12.22
N ALA A 328 10.92 -4.58 -11.46
CA ALA A 328 10.63 -4.10 -10.13
C ALA A 328 11.24 -2.72 -9.88
N LEU A 329 10.45 -1.80 -9.37
CA LEU A 329 10.91 -0.62 -8.68
C LEU A 329 10.76 -0.88 -7.18
N GLU A 330 11.90 -1.08 -6.51
CA GLU A 330 11.90 -1.38 -5.08
C GLU A 330 11.41 -0.18 -4.26
N ARG A 331 11.09 -0.41 -3.00
CA ARG A 331 10.58 0.56 -2.02
C ARG A 331 11.06 1.99 -2.25
N GLY A 332 10.14 2.93 -2.42
CA GLY A 332 10.43 4.36 -2.50
C GLY A 332 11.12 4.81 -3.78
N ALA A 333 11.32 3.92 -4.76
CA ALA A 333 11.83 4.32 -6.06
C ALA A 333 10.79 5.18 -6.79
N LYS A 334 11.26 6.14 -7.60
CA LYS A 334 10.40 7.10 -8.31
C LYS A 334 10.84 7.28 -9.75
N THR A 335 9.91 7.75 -10.55
CA THR A 335 10.20 8.21 -11.93
C THR A 335 9.93 9.71 -12.05
N THR A 336 10.72 10.39 -12.85
CA THR A 336 10.42 11.77 -13.29
C THR A 336 9.43 11.76 -14.46
N SER A 337 8.99 12.93 -14.89
CA SER A 337 8.13 13.04 -16.08
C SER A 337 8.82 12.43 -17.29
N ASP A 338 8.03 11.78 -18.16
CA ASP A 338 8.46 11.11 -19.40
C ASP A 338 9.53 10.03 -19.24
N SER A 339 9.68 9.48 -18.04
CA SER A 339 10.59 8.37 -17.81
C SER A 339 10.07 7.09 -18.45
N TYR A 340 10.97 6.35 -19.09
CA TYR A 340 10.69 5.06 -19.70
C TYR A 340 11.68 4.01 -19.21
N ILE A 341 11.17 2.83 -18.86
CA ILE A 341 11.99 1.70 -18.44
C ILE A 341 11.64 0.48 -19.29
N LEU A 342 12.63 -0.04 -20.01
CA LEU A 342 12.49 -1.30 -20.74
C LEU A 342 12.69 -2.49 -19.80
N TRP A 343 11.66 -3.33 -19.68
CA TRP A 343 11.76 -4.59 -18.94
C TRP A 343 12.59 -5.65 -19.67
N PRO A 344 13.30 -6.58 -18.95
CA PRO A 344 13.41 -6.64 -17.50
C PRO A 344 14.36 -5.59 -16.92
N ALA A 345 14.03 -5.06 -15.75
CA ALA A 345 14.92 -4.18 -14.98
C ALA A 345 14.60 -4.30 -13.48
N ARG A 346 15.58 -4.02 -12.63
CA ARG A 346 15.38 -3.94 -11.19
C ARG A 346 16.02 -2.68 -10.64
N ILE A 347 15.19 -1.77 -10.17
CA ILE A 347 15.61 -0.46 -9.68
C ILE A 347 15.67 -0.51 -8.15
N GLY A 348 16.85 -0.24 -7.58
CA GLY A 348 17.09 -0.31 -6.15
C GLY A 348 16.27 0.69 -5.33
N ALA A 349 16.07 0.38 -4.07
CA ALA A 349 15.23 1.14 -3.16
C ALA A 349 15.60 2.63 -3.12
N PHE A 350 14.58 3.51 -3.04
CA PHE A 350 14.73 4.98 -2.96
C PHE A 350 15.52 5.61 -4.11
N SER A 351 15.59 4.96 -5.26
CA SER A 351 16.25 5.50 -6.46
C SER A 351 15.30 6.39 -7.26
N LEU A 352 15.87 7.31 -8.03
CA LEU A 352 15.12 8.19 -8.95
C LEU A 352 15.54 7.90 -10.38
N VAL A 353 14.56 7.59 -11.23
CA VAL A 353 14.74 7.31 -12.66
C VAL A 353 14.42 8.56 -13.46
N MET A 354 15.37 9.01 -14.29
CA MET A 354 15.26 10.20 -15.13
C MET A 354 15.61 9.88 -16.58
N GLY A 355 14.67 10.09 -17.48
CA GLY A 355 14.84 9.85 -18.92
C GLY A 355 14.43 8.44 -19.37
N ARG A 356 14.87 8.03 -20.55
CA ARG A 356 14.46 6.80 -21.22
C ARG A 356 15.55 5.73 -21.16
N HIS A 357 15.33 4.71 -20.34
CA HIS A 357 16.26 3.60 -20.15
C HIS A 357 15.89 2.42 -21.06
N VAL A 358 16.67 2.22 -22.12
CA VAL A 358 16.48 1.16 -23.13
C VAL A 358 17.44 -0.02 -22.91
N THR A 359 18.11 -0.07 -21.79
CA THR A 359 18.91 -1.18 -21.28
C THR A 359 18.19 -1.86 -20.12
N HIS A 360 18.73 -2.96 -19.61
CA HIS A 360 18.15 -3.74 -18.53
C HIS A 360 18.95 -3.57 -17.22
N PRO A 361 18.84 -2.44 -16.52
CA PRO A 361 19.64 -2.20 -15.33
C PRO A 361 19.13 -3.02 -14.15
N ASP A 362 20.07 -3.65 -13.41
CA ASP A 362 19.85 -4.12 -12.06
C ASP A 362 20.68 -3.29 -11.09
N THR A 363 20.00 -2.43 -10.34
CA THR A 363 20.62 -1.52 -9.35
C THR A 363 20.21 -1.86 -7.92
N SER A 364 19.67 -3.06 -7.70
CA SER A 364 19.15 -3.50 -6.40
C SER A 364 20.16 -3.39 -5.25
N ASN A 365 21.46 -3.55 -5.54
CA ASN A 365 22.53 -3.40 -4.56
C ASN A 365 23.15 -1.98 -4.52
N LEU A 366 22.61 -1.04 -5.27
CA LEU A 366 22.98 0.37 -5.27
C LEU A 366 21.75 1.25 -4.97
N PRO A 367 21.15 1.14 -3.76
CA PRO A 367 19.96 1.90 -3.40
C PRO A 367 20.27 3.41 -3.34
N PHE A 368 19.23 4.25 -3.30
CA PHE A 368 19.34 5.71 -3.27
C PHE A 368 20.10 6.30 -4.45
N SER A 369 20.08 5.65 -5.60
CA SER A 369 20.77 6.10 -6.81
C SER A 369 19.92 7.03 -7.66
N TYR A 370 20.55 7.91 -8.43
CA TYR A 370 19.94 8.46 -9.63
C TYR A 370 20.32 7.61 -10.83
N LEU A 371 19.34 7.29 -11.65
CA LEU A 371 19.50 6.72 -12.99
C LEU A 371 19.24 7.87 -13.97
N ILE A 372 20.27 8.25 -14.72
CA ILE A 372 20.23 9.37 -15.67
C ILE A 372 20.50 8.83 -17.06
N GLU A 373 19.63 9.12 -18.02
CA GLU A 373 19.86 8.76 -19.41
C GLU A 373 20.68 9.87 -20.09
N GLU A 374 21.80 9.49 -20.72
CA GLU A 374 22.59 10.33 -21.60
C GLU A 374 22.86 9.56 -22.89
N LYS A 375 22.31 9.97 -24.03
CA LYS A 375 22.51 9.38 -25.37
C LYS A 375 22.30 7.86 -25.39
N ASN A 376 21.15 7.40 -24.93
CA ASN A 376 20.75 5.99 -24.80
C ASN A 376 21.63 5.15 -23.86
N THR A 377 22.42 5.80 -23.00
CA THR A 377 23.21 5.12 -21.99
C THR A 377 22.68 5.45 -20.59
N THR A 378 22.48 4.43 -19.77
CA THR A 378 22.10 4.61 -18.36
C THR A 378 23.35 4.91 -17.53
N TYR A 379 23.40 6.08 -16.91
CA TYR A 379 24.39 6.46 -15.92
C TYR A 379 23.82 6.37 -14.51
N LEU A 380 24.61 5.82 -13.58
CA LEU A 380 24.27 5.72 -12.15
C LEU A 380 25.05 6.76 -11.35
N VAL A 381 24.36 7.37 -10.38
CA VAL A 381 24.97 8.20 -9.34
C VAL A 381 24.58 7.57 -7.99
N PRO A 382 25.40 6.62 -7.47
CA PRO A 382 25.06 5.84 -6.30
C PRO A 382 24.93 6.70 -5.04
N GLY A 383 23.91 6.41 -4.21
CA GLY A 383 23.70 7.02 -2.90
C GLY A 383 23.29 8.49 -2.90
N VAL A 384 23.23 9.16 -4.05
CA VAL A 384 23.01 10.61 -4.13
C VAL A 384 21.64 11.03 -3.58
N ASN A 385 20.65 10.17 -3.64
CA ASN A 385 19.29 10.45 -3.18
C ASN A 385 19.16 10.47 -1.64
N LEU A 386 20.19 10.04 -0.90
CA LEU A 386 20.26 10.17 0.56
C LEU A 386 20.23 11.62 1.03
N ARG A 387 20.67 12.56 0.21
CA ARG A 387 20.70 14.01 0.50
C ARG A 387 19.54 14.79 -0.11
N SER A 388 18.58 14.12 -0.74
CA SER A 388 17.45 14.77 -1.42
C SER A 388 16.35 15.16 -0.44
N VAL A 389 15.92 16.42 -0.48
CA VAL A 389 14.73 16.92 0.22
C VAL A 389 13.53 16.04 -0.11
N GLY A 390 13.34 15.70 -1.39
CA GLY A 390 12.19 14.90 -1.84
C GLY A 390 12.09 13.54 -1.15
N THR A 391 13.21 12.82 -1.02
CA THR A 391 13.26 11.51 -0.38
C THR A 391 12.96 11.59 1.13
N ILE A 392 13.61 12.54 1.83
CA ILE A 392 13.40 12.73 3.28
C ILE A 392 11.96 13.15 3.56
N ARG A 393 11.46 14.14 2.82
CA ARG A 393 10.08 14.63 2.96
C ARG A 393 9.04 13.54 2.76
N ASP A 394 9.21 12.69 1.75
CA ASP A 394 8.23 11.66 1.43
C ASP A 394 8.25 10.54 2.49
N ALA A 395 9.42 10.12 2.94
CA ALA A 395 9.53 9.17 4.05
C ALA A 395 8.84 9.68 5.33
N GLN A 396 8.93 10.98 5.62
CA GLN A 396 8.23 11.61 6.75
C GLN A 396 6.71 11.72 6.56
N LYS A 397 6.24 11.75 5.31
CA LYS A 397 4.82 11.88 4.98
C LYS A 397 4.07 10.55 5.03
N TRP A 398 4.66 9.42 4.66
CA TRP A 398 3.95 8.14 4.58
C TRP A 398 3.21 7.75 5.87
N PRO A 399 3.82 7.80 7.08
CA PRO A 399 3.09 7.49 8.30
C PRO A 399 1.87 8.41 8.52
N LYS A 400 1.97 9.69 8.11
CA LYS A 400 0.88 10.67 8.23
C LYS A 400 -0.21 10.51 7.17
N ARG A 401 0.11 9.81 6.09
CA ARG A 401 -0.78 9.53 4.96
C ARG A 401 -1.38 8.13 5.02
N ASP A 402 -1.09 7.36 6.05
CA ASP A 402 -1.79 6.09 6.28
C ASP A 402 -3.24 6.38 6.68
N GLN A 403 -4.15 6.14 5.73
CA GLN A 403 -5.58 6.42 5.87
C GLN A 403 -6.37 5.21 6.38
N ARG A 404 -5.70 4.09 6.67
CA ARG A 404 -6.36 2.88 7.16
C ARG A 404 -6.93 3.09 8.55
N LYS A 405 -8.26 3.09 8.65
CA LYS A 405 -9.02 3.21 9.91
C LYS A 405 -9.52 1.87 10.42
N ASP A 406 -9.56 0.86 9.55
CA ASP A 406 -9.95 -0.50 9.94
C ASP A 406 -8.98 -1.04 11.00
N PRO A 407 -9.48 -1.52 12.15
CA PRO A 407 -8.64 -2.14 13.17
C PRO A 407 -7.94 -3.42 12.67
N ASN A 408 -8.55 -4.13 11.71
CA ASN A 408 -8.00 -5.33 11.08
C ASN A 408 -7.12 -4.95 9.87
N ARG A 409 -5.89 -4.56 10.11
CA ARG A 409 -4.96 -4.17 9.06
C ARG A 409 -4.43 -5.38 8.32
N LEU A 410 -4.65 -5.43 7.00
CA LEU A 410 -4.18 -6.52 6.15
C LEU A 410 -2.66 -6.42 5.89
N ASP A 411 -2.16 -5.24 5.59
CA ASP A 411 -0.75 -5.01 5.33
C ASP A 411 -0.01 -4.51 6.58
N GLN A 412 1.10 -5.14 6.91
CA GLN A 412 2.04 -4.73 7.95
C GLN A 412 3.12 -3.85 7.32
N ILE A 413 3.19 -2.57 7.70
CA ILE A 413 4.00 -1.58 6.99
C ILE A 413 5.08 -0.98 7.88
N ASN A 414 6.35 -1.18 7.48
CA ASN A 414 7.49 -0.46 8.04
C ASN A 414 7.78 0.79 7.21
N TYR A 415 7.91 1.95 7.86
CA TYR A 415 8.16 3.24 7.19
C TYR A 415 9.63 3.68 7.19
N ASN A 416 10.52 2.83 7.70
CA ASN A 416 11.92 3.14 7.90
C ASN A 416 12.64 3.42 6.57
N LEU A 417 13.24 4.60 6.45
CA LEU A 417 14.10 4.97 5.32
C LEU A 417 15.42 4.17 5.36
N LEU A 418 16.06 4.18 6.52
CA LEU A 418 17.22 3.33 6.83
C LEU A 418 16.74 2.16 7.67
N SER A 419 17.05 0.96 7.25
CA SER A 419 16.62 -0.31 7.84
C SER A 419 17.69 -1.37 7.58
N PRO A 420 17.68 -2.51 8.24
CA PRO A 420 18.59 -3.61 7.89
C PRO A 420 18.54 -3.94 6.40
N TYR A 421 17.36 -3.93 5.76
CA TYR A 421 17.21 -4.15 4.32
C TYR A 421 17.98 -3.16 3.46
N THR A 422 17.85 -1.86 3.72
CA THR A 422 18.55 -0.84 2.91
C THR A 422 20.02 -0.74 3.25
N ILE A 423 20.40 -0.87 4.51
CA ILE A 423 21.79 -0.79 4.97
C ILE A 423 22.62 -1.97 4.49
N GLN A 424 22.10 -3.21 4.53
CA GLN A 424 22.84 -4.35 3.96
C GLN A 424 23.15 -4.15 2.47
N LYS A 425 22.19 -3.60 1.69
CA LYS A 425 22.41 -3.27 0.28
C LYS A 425 23.45 -2.16 0.09
N MET A 426 23.47 -1.15 0.97
CA MET A 426 24.51 -0.12 0.95
C MET A 426 25.88 -0.68 1.31
N MET A 427 25.99 -1.62 2.25
CA MET A 427 27.24 -2.32 2.58
C MET A 427 27.76 -3.09 1.37
N ILE A 428 26.89 -3.84 0.68
CA ILE A 428 27.22 -4.56 -0.55
C ILE A 428 27.60 -3.57 -1.64
N GLY A 429 26.79 -2.51 -1.84
CA GLY A 429 27.04 -1.47 -2.85
C GLY A 429 28.37 -0.74 -2.65
N ARG A 430 28.70 -0.40 -1.39
CA ARG A 430 30.01 0.17 -1.04
C ARG A 430 31.16 -0.76 -1.46
N GLN A 431 31.02 -2.06 -1.21
CA GLN A 431 32.03 -3.05 -1.60
C GLN A 431 32.14 -3.18 -3.13
N ILE A 432 31.00 -3.20 -3.84
CA ILE A 432 30.97 -3.18 -5.32
C ILE A 432 31.72 -1.94 -5.86
N LEU A 433 31.45 -0.75 -5.36
CA LEU A 433 32.08 0.47 -5.83
C LEU A 433 33.60 0.47 -5.56
N LYS A 434 34.04 0.00 -4.39
CA LYS A 434 35.46 -0.17 -4.08
C LYS A 434 36.15 -1.19 -5.01
N GLU A 435 35.47 -2.29 -5.30
CA GLU A 435 36.00 -3.32 -6.19
C GLU A 435 36.10 -2.80 -7.65
N LEU A 436 35.12 -2.06 -8.14
CA LEU A 436 35.18 -1.44 -9.46
C LEU A 436 36.38 -0.49 -9.58
N ALA A 437 36.65 0.33 -8.56
CA ALA A 437 37.82 1.20 -8.53
C ALA A 437 39.13 0.39 -8.54
N ARG A 438 39.20 -0.67 -7.73
CA ARG A 438 40.37 -1.54 -7.62
C ARG A 438 40.69 -2.28 -8.93
N VAL A 439 39.67 -2.84 -9.60
CA VAL A 439 39.86 -3.67 -10.81
C VAL A 439 40.09 -2.81 -12.05
N SER A 440 39.34 -1.72 -12.21
CA SER A 440 39.42 -0.86 -13.42
C SER A 440 40.44 0.27 -13.28
N GLY A 441 41.05 0.45 -12.10
CA GLY A 441 41.96 1.53 -11.79
C GLY A 441 41.26 2.78 -11.25
N GLU A 442 41.81 3.36 -10.18
CA GLU A 442 41.24 4.52 -9.47
C GLU A 442 41.15 5.80 -10.32
N THR A 443 41.91 5.89 -11.38
CA THR A 443 41.94 7.01 -12.33
C THR A 443 41.06 6.84 -13.55
N SER A 444 40.32 5.70 -13.63
CA SER A 444 39.38 5.49 -14.73
C SER A 444 38.27 6.55 -14.71
N GLU A 445 37.93 7.13 -15.84
CA GLU A 445 36.88 8.17 -15.92
C GLU A 445 35.48 7.59 -15.77
N ILE A 446 35.28 6.37 -16.29
CA ILE A 446 33.98 5.69 -16.34
C ILE A 446 34.17 4.22 -15.98
N TYR A 447 33.32 3.73 -15.11
CA TYR A 447 33.21 2.32 -14.74
C TYR A 447 31.95 1.69 -15.33
N SER A 448 32.01 0.43 -15.69
CA SER A 448 30.85 -0.34 -16.13
C SER A 448 30.32 -1.19 -14.99
N TYR A 449 29.03 -1.08 -14.73
CA TYR A 449 28.32 -1.91 -13.76
C TYR A 449 27.07 -2.52 -14.43
N GLN A 450 27.11 -3.80 -14.69
CA GLN A 450 26.09 -4.49 -15.48
C GLN A 450 25.77 -3.75 -16.81
N SER A 451 24.53 -3.34 -17.05
CA SER A 451 24.14 -2.57 -18.24
C SER A 451 24.24 -1.03 -18.06
N ALA A 452 24.78 -0.57 -16.95
CA ALA A 452 24.89 0.86 -16.62
C ALA A 452 26.36 1.31 -16.49
N LYS A 453 26.58 2.62 -16.49
CA LYS A 453 27.88 3.26 -16.33
C LYS A 453 27.91 4.16 -15.10
N ILE A 454 29.07 4.28 -14.46
CA ILE A 454 29.30 5.15 -13.29
C ILE A 454 30.50 6.04 -13.59
N LYS A 455 30.35 7.37 -13.52
CA LYS A 455 31.46 8.31 -13.63
C LYS A 455 32.34 8.25 -12.36
N ASN A 456 33.65 8.42 -12.48
CA ASN A 456 34.59 8.35 -11.35
C ASN A 456 34.15 9.22 -10.15
N SER A 457 33.78 10.47 -10.42
CA SER A 457 33.30 11.37 -9.38
C SER A 457 32.03 10.89 -8.65
N ALA A 458 31.15 10.19 -9.36
CA ALA A 458 29.93 9.60 -8.80
C ALA A 458 30.26 8.36 -7.97
N LEU A 459 31.18 7.52 -8.41
CA LEU A 459 31.64 6.35 -7.68
C LEU A 459 32.23 6.74 -6.32
N ASN A 460 33.20 7.69 -6.31
CA ASN A 460 33.86 8.12 -5.08
C ASN A 460 32.90 8.80 -4.08
N LYS A 461 31.93 9.58 -4.58
CA LYS A 461 30.86 10.16 -3.75
C LYS A 461 29.92 9.08 -3.23
N GLY A 462 29.58 8.08 -4.05
CA GLY A 462 28.72 6.97 -3.68
C GLY A 462 29.27 6.17 -2.51
N ILE A 463 30.57 5.85 -2.52
CA ILE A 463 31.25 5.20 -1.39
C ILE A 463 31.04 6.00 -0.10
N LYS A 464 31.28 7.32 -0.15
CA LYS A 464 31.13 8.21 1.01
C LYS A 464 29.68 8.31 1.49
N PHE A 465 28.70 8.40 0.58
CA PHE A 465 27.30 8.44 0.94
C PHE A 465 26.86 7.16 1.66
N TYR A 466 27.28 6.00 1.17
CA TYR A 466 26.96 4.73 1.83
C TYR A 466 27.64 4.60 3.20
N GLU A 467 28.92 4.96 3.33
CA GLU A 467 29.62 5.01 4.62
C GLU A 467 28.88 5.93 5.61
N THR A 468 28.50 7.12 5.20
CA THR A 468 27.74 8.07 6.04
C THR A 468 26.39 7.47 6.50
N ALA A 469 25.63 6.82 5.59
CA ALA A 469 24.36 6.19 5.94
C ALA A 469 24.54 5.02 6.91
N ILE A 470 25.59 4.20 6.74
CA ILE A 470 25.92 3.10 7.63
C ILE A 470 26.26 3.61 9.04
N HIS A 471 27.13 4.63 9.15
CA HIS A 471 27.45 5.27 10.43
C HIS A 471 26.20 5.83 11.11
N LYS A 472 25.34 6.53 10.36
CA LYS A 472 24.07 7.06 10.88
C LYS A 472 23.18 5.96 11.42
N PHE A 473 22.99 4.86 10.69
CA PHE A 473 22.11 3.78 11.11
C PHE A 473 22.65 3.02 12.33
N LEU A 474 23.90 2.56 12.27
CA LEU A 474 24.52 1.79 13.36
C LEU A 474 24.62 2.64 14.65
N GLY A 475 25.01 3.91 14.52
CA GLY A 475 25.07 4.82 15.65
C GLY A 475 23.68 5.10 16.24
N ASN A 476 22.64 5.30 15.43
CA ASN A 476 21.26 5.42 15.92
C ASN A 476 20.85 4.19 16.73
N SER A 477 21.17 2.99 16.27
CA SER A 477 20.82 1.73 16.94
C SER A 477 21.53 1.59 18.29
N VAL A 478 22.81 1.96 18.35
CA VAL A 478 23.58 2.00 19.61
C VAL A 478 23.01 3.03 20.59
N ILE A 479 22.74 4.24 20.11
CA ILE A 479 22.18 5.33 20.94
C ILE A 479 20.82 4.91 21.49
N LYS A 480 19.92 4.40 20.68
CA LYS A 480 18.61 3.93 21.10
C LYS A 480 18.72 2.83 22.18
N ARG A 481 19.72 1.97 22.09
CA ARG A 481 19.95 0.91 23.07
C ARG A 481 20.49 1.44 24.41
N LEU A 482 21.28 2.51 24.39
CA LEU A 482 22.03 3.04 25.53
C LEU A 482 21.50 4.37 26.10
N GLU A 483 20.65 5.09 25.38
CA GLU A 483 20.26 6.50 25.64
C GLU A 483 19.70 6.73 27.06
N ALA A 484 18.87 5.83 27.54
CA ALA A 484 18.16 5.99 28.83
C ALA A 484 18.96 5.52 30.06
N ILE A 485 20.21 5.04 29.87
CA ILE A 485 20.94 4.33 30.93
C ILE A 485 22.20 5.12 31.32
N ARG A 486 22.46 5.18 32.64
CA ARG A 486 23.74 5.60 33.21
C ARG A 486 24.58 4.37 33.44
N PHE A 487 25.80 4.36 32.93
CA PHE A 487 26.74 3.25 33.07
C PHE A 487 27.74 3.54 34.17
N ALA A 488 28.13 2.51 34.93
CA ALA A 488 29.18 2.59 35.94
C ALA A 488 30.48 1.90 35.46
N SER A 489 30.41 1.05 34.42
CA SER A 489 31.57 0.31 33.92
C SER A 489 31.41 -0.15 32.46
N ASP A 490 32.51 -0.54 31.82
CA ASP A 490 32.51 -1.18 30.50
C ASP A 490 31.73 -2.51 30.50
N GLU A 491 31.71 -3.24 31.62
CA GLU A 491 30.95 -4.47 31.76
C GLU A 491 29.46 -4.22 31.66
N GLU A 492 28.95 -3.15 32.27
CA GLU A 492 27.53 -2.78 32.14
C GLU A 492 27.18 -2.38 30.71
N ILE A 493 28.05 -1.64 30.01
CA ILE A 493 27.88 -1.31 28.61
C ILE A 493 27.76 -2.59 27.78
N ARG A 494 28.73 -3.52 27.92
CA ARG A 494 28.72 -4.80 27.20
C ARG A 494 27.46 -5.62 27.47
N ALA A 495 27.09 -5.74 28.75
CA ALA A 495 25.90 -6.49 29.14
C ALA A 495 24.62 -5.89 28.51
N ARG A 496 24.54 -4.57 28.41
CA ARG A 496 23.37 -3.89 27.83
C ARG A 496 23.31 -4.00 26.30
N LEU A 497 24.45 -4.10 25.64
CA LEU A 497 24.52 -4.25 24.18
C LEU A 497 24.12 -5.65 23.70
N ILE A 498 24.18 -6.69 24.56
CA ILE A 498 23.78 -8.04 24.17
C ILE A 498 22.34 -8.03 23.62
N PRO A 499 22.10 -8.61 22.42
CA PRO A 499 20.76 -8.73 21.87
C PRO A 499 19.81 -9.55 22.75
N ASP A 500 18.55 -9.17 22.79
CA ASP A 500 17.52 -9.85 23.59
C ASP A 500 17.04 -11.17 22.94
N THR A 501 17.34 -11.37 21.66
CA THR A 501 16.98 -12.56 20.86
C THR A 501 18.05 -12.86 19.82
N PRO A 502 18.22 -14.11 19.40
CA PRO A 502 19.08 -14.46 18.28
C PRO A 502 18.42 -14.18 16.92
N ILE A 503 17.09 -13.91 16.89
CA ILE A 503 16.38 -13.62 15.65
C ILE A 503 16.79 -12.23 15.16
N GLY A 504 17.09 -12.14 13.87
CA GLY A 504 17.48 -10.88 13.22
C GLY A 504 18.84 -10.96 12.53
N THR A 505 19.70 -11.91 12.87
CA THR A 505 20.99 -12.14 12.18
C THR A 505 20.80 -12.48 10.71
N GLY A 506 21.83 -12.27 9.90
CA GLY A 506 21.85 -12.63 8.48
C GLY A 506 21.15 -11.63 7.57
N GLU A 507 20.51 -12.14 6.51
CA GLU A 507 19.90 -11.33 5.46
C GLU A 507 18.49 -10.84 5.85
N TRP A 508 18.15 -9.63 5.44
CA TRP A 508 16.82 -9.05 5.58
C TRP A 508 16.16 -8.81 4.22
N VAL A 509 14.84 -8.92 4.19
CA VAL A 509 14.02 -8.74 2.98
C VAL A 509 12.91 -7.72 3.21
N ASP A 510 12.48 -7.08 2.12
CA ASP A 510 11.25 -6.30 2.06
C ASP A 510 10.24 -7.07 1.21
N ILE A 511 9.21 -7.59 1.84
CA ILE A 511 8.12 -8.29 1.17
C ILE A 511 6.93 -7.35 0.94
N SER A 512 7.17 -6.34 0.15
CA SER A 512 6.18 -5.32 -0.22
C SER A 512 5.56 -4.60 0.99
N GLY A 513 6.42 -3.95 1.77
CA GLY A 513 6.00 -3.14 2.92
C GLY A 513 6.48 -3.68 4.27
N LEU A 514 6.45 -4.97 4.49
CA LEU A 514 7.00 -5.61 5.67
C LEU A 514 8.51 -5.88 5.49
N ILE A 515 9.31 -5.28 6.35
CA ILE A 515 10.76 -5.53 6.42
C ILE A 515 11.01 -6.53 7.55
N ALA A 516 11.58 -7.68 7.22
CA ALA A 516 11.77 -8.75 8.18
C ALA A 516 13.09 -9.54 7.93
N PRO A 517 13.61 -10.27 8.95
CA PRO A 517 14.68 -11.22 8.72
C PRO A 517 14.24 -12.29 7.71
N LYS A 518 15.10 -12.59 6.74
CA LYS A 518 14.82 -13.61 5.73
C LYS A 518 14.58 -14.99 6.36
N SER A 519 15.27 -15.30 7.44
CA SER A 519 15.08 -16.53 8.21
C SER A 519 13.65 -16.71 8.72
N GLU A 520 12.99 -15.63 9.17
CA GLU A 520 11.60 -15.72 9.65
C GLU A 520 10.60 -15.87 8.49
N ILE A 521 10.89 -15.28 7.33
CA ILE A 521 10.10 -15.51 6.12
C ILE A 521 10.29 -16.96 5.63
N GLU A 522 11.50 -17.49 5.65
CA GLU A 522 11.78 -18.88 5.30
C GLU A 522 11.07 -19.84 6.26
N ARG A 523 11.09 -19.56 7.57
CA ARG A 523 10.38 -20.33 8.59
C ARG A 523 8.88 -20.32 8.38
N LEU A 524 8.28 -19.16 8.10
CA LEU A 524 6.86 -19.06 7.74
C LEU A 524 6.52 -19.97 6.54
N MET A 525 7.33 -19.93 5.49
CA MET A 525 7.12 -20.74 4.30
C MET A 525 7.25 -22.24 4.59
N GLU A 526 8.21 -22.65 5.42
CA GLU A 526 8.37 -24.03 5.88
C GLU A 526 7.19 -24.48 6.76
N ASP A 527 6.65 -23.59 7.60
CA ASP A 527 5.49 -23.87 8.43
C ASP A 527 4.24 -24.14 7.57
N ILE A 528 4.08 -23.43 6.46
CA ILE A 528 3.01 -23.68 5.47
C ILE A 528 3.26 -25.01 4.74
N GLU A 529 4.47 -25.26 4.24
CA GLU A 529 4.82 -26.50 3.52
C GLU A 529 4.60 -27.75 4.36
N CYS A 530 4.84 -27.66 5.67
CA CYS A 530 4.70 -28.76 6.63
C CYS A 530 3.34 -28.83 7.31
N ASP A 531 2.34 -28.13 6.80
CA ASP A 531 0.97 -28.07 7.36
C ASP A 531 0.90 -27.63 8.84
N ARG A 532 1.84 -26.80 9.29
CA ARG A 532 1.80 -26.16 10.62
C ARG A 532 0.98 -24.89 10.63
N LEU A 533 0.82 -24.25 9.48
CA LEU A 533 -0.10 -23.13 9.23
C LEU A 533 -1.09 -23.54 8.15
N ASN A 534 -2.37 -23.49 8.46
CA ASN A 534 -3.43 -24.06 7.62
C ASN A 534 -4.57 -23.09 7.30
N SER A 535 -4.47 -21.85 7.76
CA SER A 535 -5.47 -20.82 7.51
C SER A 535 -4.83 -19.51 7.09
N VAL A 536 -5.62 -18.67 6.44
CA VAL A 536 -5.21 -17.31 6.05
C VAL A 536 -4.92 -16.46 7.29
N ASP A 537 -5.72 -16.62 8.36
CA ASP A 537 -5.55 -15.83 9.59
C ASP A 537 -4.25 -16.18 10.32
N GLU A 538 -3.88 -17.46 10.42
CA GLU A 538 -2.59 -17.87 11.01
C GLU A 538 -1.40 -17.30 10.24
N ILE A 539 -1.48 -17.21 8.92
CA ILE A 539 -0.44 -16.59 8.09
C ILE A 539 -0.35 -15.08 8.39
N HIS A 540 -1.49 -14.40 8.52
CA HIS A 540 -1.55 -12.98 8.89
C HIS A 540 -0.95 -12.72 10.27
N ASP A 541 -1.27 -13.54 11.26
CA ASP A 541 -0.74 -13.42 12.62
C ASP A 541 0.79 -13.49 12.64
N ARG A 542 1.40 -14.34 11.80
CA ARG A 542 2.85 -14.42 11.67
C ARG A 542 3.47 -13.15 11.07
N PHE A 543 2.82 -12.53 10.08
CA PHE A 543 3.28 -11.23 9.58
C PHE A 543 3.17 -10.14 10.64
N ALA A 544 2.07 -10.11 11.40
CA ALA A 544 1.87 -9.17 12.49
C ALA A 544 2.92 -9.35 13.60
N GLU A 545 3.26 -10.59 13.96
CA GLU A 545 4.32 -10.93 14.92
C GLU A 545 5.69 -10.40 14.45
N MET A 546 6.06 -10.63 13.20
CA MET A 546 7.32 -10.11 12.63
C MET A 546 7.37 -8.59 12.68
N HIS A 547 6.27 -7.93 12.33
CA HIS A 547 6.18 -6.47 12.37
C HIS A 547 6.28 -5.91 13.80
N ALA A 548 5.59 -6.52 14.76
CA ALA A 548 5.62 -6.10 16.16
C ALA A 548 7.02 -6.23 16.77
N ASN A 549 7.79 -7.24 16.36
CA ASN A 549 9.13 -7.50 16.85
C ASN A 549 10.25 -6.83 16.02
N TYR A 550 9.89 -6.01 15.02
CA TYR A 550 10.85 -5.40 14.09
C TYR A 550 12.06 -4.78 14.79
N TYR A 551 11.87 -3.93 15.78
CA TYR A 551 12.97 -3.22 16.45
C TYR A 551 13.86 -4.13 17.32
N THR A 552 13.28 -5.19 17.87
CA THR A 552 14.05 -6.20 18.61
C THR A 552 14.98 -6.97 17.68
N TYR A 553 14.45 -7.38 16.52
CA TYR A 553 15.23 -8.07 15.48
C TYR A 553 16.24 -7.13 14.81
N GLU A 554 15.86 -5.86 14.57
CA GLU A 554 16.77 -4.82 14.04
C GLU A 554 17.99 -4.63 14.93
N TRP A 555 17.81 -4.62 16.26
CA TRP A 555 18.95 -4.48 17.17
C TRP A 555 19.90 -5.69 17.09
N THR A 556 19.39 -6.90 17.00
CA THR A 556 20.22 -8.11 16.82
C THR A 556 21.10 -7.99 15.57
N TRP A 557 20.50 -7.57 14.45
CA TRP A 557 21.23 -7.33 13.21
C TRP A 557 22.26 -6.19 13.34
N ALA A 558 21.84 -5.08 13.89
CA ALA A 558 22.68 -3.90 14.04
C ALA A 558 23.89 -4.18 14.94
N TYR A 559 23.72 -4.96 15.99
CA TYR A 559 24.80 -5.37 16.88
C TYR A 559 25.86 -6.20 16.13
N GLU A 560 25.44 -7.22 15.38
CA GLU A 560 26.34 -8.01 14.54
C GLU A 560 27.11 -7.11 13.55
N LYS A 561 26.39 -6.26 12.84
CA LYS A 561 27.01 -5.39 11.83
C LYS A 561 27.87 -4.27 12.43
N MET A 562 27.58 -3.83 13.64
CA MET A 562 28.42 -2.90 14.40
C MET A 562 29.77 -3.53 14.71
N LEU A 563 29.78 -4.76 15.22
CA LEU A 563 31.03 -5.47 15.51
C LEU A 563 31.88 -5.62 14.25
N ASP A 564 31.28 -6.10 13.17
CA ASP A 564 31.97 -6.29 11.88
C ASP A 564 32.49 -4.97 11.30
N PHE A 565 31.65 -3.94 11.25
CA PHE A 565 31.95 -2.69 10.57
C PHE A 565 33.02 -1.86 11.29
N TYR A 566 33.01 -1.86 12.63
CA TYR A 566 33.98 -1.14 13.46
C TYR A 566 35.17 -2.02 13.88
N GLY A 567 35.17 -3.32 13.56
CA GLY A 567 36.24 -4.27 13.93
C GLY A 567 36.31 -4.51 15.43
N LEU A 568 35.17 -4.55 16.12
CA LEU A 568 35.09 -4.72 17.56
C LEU A 568 34.85 -6.18 17.93
N GLN A 569 35.33 -6.56 19.12
CA GLN A 569 35.03 -7.87 19.74
C GLN A 569 34.04 -7.66 20.87
N ALA A 570 33.00 -8.49 20.95
CA ALA A 570 31.88 -8.33 21.89
C ALA A 570 32.30 -8.24 23.36
N ASP A 571 33.34 -8.97 23.74
CA ASP A 571 33.88 -9.10 25.10
C ASP A 571 34.85 -7.98 25.49
N THR A 572 35.33 -7.19 24.51
CA THR A 572 36.33 -6.13 24.74
C THR A 572 35.84 -4.74 24.45
N ILE A 573 34.53 -4.53 24.12
CA ILE A 573 33.96 -3.22 23.90
C ILE A 573 34.13 -2.34 25.15
N THR A 574 34.62 -1.10 24.94
CA THR A 574 34.86 -0.12 25.98
C THR A 574 33.99 1.13 25.80
N ALA A 575 33.93 1.94 26.84
CA ALA A 575 33.31 3.26 26.77
C ALA A 575 33.92 4.14 25.68
N ALA A 576 35.23 4.02 25.43
CA ALA A 576 35.93 4.75 24.40
C ALA A 576 35.45 4.35 22.97
N ASP A 577 35.19 3.06 22.74
CA ASP A 577 34.65 2.56 21.47
C ASP A 577 33.25 3.13 21.22
N ILE A 578 32.39 3.14 22.23
CA ILE A 578 31.05 3.73 22.14
C ILE A 578 31.15 5.23 21.85
N ALA A 579 32.03 5.96 22.52
CA ALA A 579 32.23 7.39 22.26
C ALA A 579 32.72 7.65 20.83
N ALA A 580 33.55 6.77 20.26
CA ALA A 580 33.97 6.85 18.87
C ALA A 580 32.83 6.61 17.88
N ILE A 581 31.98 5.60 18.12
CA ILE A 581 30.78 5.33 17.32
C ILE A 581 29.80 6.52 17.36
N VAL A 582 29.56 7.08 18.55
CA VAL A 582 28.66 8.25 18.72
C VAL A 582 29.21 9.48 17.99
N ARG A 583 30.52 9.71 17.98
CA ARG A 583 31.12 10.80 17.18
C ARG A 583 30.89 10.62 15.69
N GLN A 584 31.17 9.43 15.15
CA GLN A 584 30.97 9.13 13.74
C GLN A 584 29.49 9.25 13.35
N TRP A 585 28.58 8.81 14.24
CA TRP A 585 27.16 9.01 14.06
C TRP A 585 26.78 10.51 14.01
N GLN A 586 27.31 11.33 14.94
CA GLN A 586 27.03 12.75 15.00
C GLN A 586 27.51 13.46 13.72
N GLU A 587 28.71 13.15 13.26
CA GLU A 587 29.25 13.66 12.00
C GLU A 587 28.39 13.23 10.80
N ALA A 588 27.92 11.97 10.78
CA ALA A 588 27.11 11.43 9.70
C ALA A 588 25.72 12.07 9.66
N VAL A 589 25.01 12.17 10.79
CA VAL A 589 23.65 12.72 10.83
C VAL A 589 23.65 14.21 10.53
N VAL A 590 24.54 14.97 11.16
CA VAL A 590 24.69 16.41 10.92
C VAL A 590 25.16 16.69 9.48
N GLY A 591 26.06 15.86 8.97
CA GLY A 591 26.55 15.98 7.59
C GLY A 591 25.46 15.75 6.55
N LEU A 592 24.61 14.74 6.73
CA LEU A 592 23.47 14.49 5.84
C LEU A 592 22.45 15.64 5.92
N ASP A 593 22.10 16.10 7.12
CA ASP A 593 21.14 17.19 7.29
C ASP A 593 21.63 18.50 6.66
N LYS A 594 22.93 18.81 6.77
CA LYS A 594 23.54 19.94 6.05
C LYS A 594 23.42 19.80 4.53
N MET A 595 23.60 18.59 3.99
CA MET A 595 23.40 18.36 2.56
C MET A 595 21.94 18.50 2.13
N VAL A 596 20.98 18.08 2.96
CA VAL A 596 19.54 18.30 2.75
C VAL A 596 19.19 19.79 2.79
N TYR A 597 19.78 20.55 3.73
CA TYR A 597 19.64 22.00 3.80
C TYR A 597 20.13 22.68 2.51
N GLU A 598 21.33 22.31 2.02
CA GLU A 598 21.86 22.83 0.76
C GLU A 598 21.04 22.41 -0.47
N ASP A 599 20.39 21.24 -0.43
CA ASP A 599 19.48 20.82 -1.49
C ASP A 599 18.20 21.67 -1.48
N ALA A 600 17.63 21.92 -0.31
CA ALA A 600 16.47 22.82 -0.15
C ALA A 600 16.76 24.24 -0.67
N LYS A 601 17.96 24.75 -0.41
CA LYS A 601 18.36 26.10 -0.84
C LYS A 601 18.32 26.29 -2.36
N LYS A 602 18.49 25.23 -3.15
CA LYS A 602 18.39 25.30 -4.61
C LYS A 602 17.01 25.72 -5.10
N GLU A 603 15.94 25.43 -4.34
CA GLU A 603 14.57 25.84 -4.67
C GLU A 603 14.35 27.37 -4.50
N PHE A 604 15.31 28.08 -3.92
CA PHE A 604 15.30 29.53 -3.73
C PHE A 604 16.40 30.22 -4.57
N SER A 605 16.87 29.57 -5.63
CA SER A 605 17.87 30.11 -6.58
C SER A 605 17.21 31.02 -7.61
N LEU A 606 18.02 31.82 -8.31
CA LEU A 606 17.55 32.67 -9.41
C LEU A 606 16.82 31.89 -10.51
N THR A 607 17.21 30.63 -10.75
CA THR A 607 16.53 29.75 -11.72
C THR A 607 15.11 29.44 -11.28
N SER A 608 14.89 29.24 -9.97
CA SER A 608 13.56 28.96 -9.43
C SER A 608 12.61 30.17 -9.48
N MET A 609 13.17 31.37 -9.63
CA MET A 609 12.42 32.61 -9.78
C MET A 609 12.00 32.88 -11.25
N THR A 610 12.31 31.98 -12.18
CA THR A 610 11.90 32.14 -13.58
C THR A 610 10.37 32.13 -13.68
N GLY A 611 9.80 33.14 -14.34
CA GLY A 611 8.36 33.32 -14.48
C GLY A 611 7.68 34.15 -13.37
N PHE A 612 8.40 34.51 -12.31
CA PHE A 612 7.92 35.46 -11.32
C PHE A 612 8.18 36.90 -11.76
N GLY A 613 7.30 37.83 -11.36
CA GLY A 613 7.43 39.25 -11.66
C GLY A 613 7.49 39.54 -13.16
N ALA A 614 6.58 39.01 -13.97
CA ALA A 614 6.66 38.92 -15.43
C ALA A 614 7.07 40.21 -16.14
N ASP A 615 6.47 41.36 -15.79
CA ASP A 615 6.68 42.66 -16.43
C ASP A 615 7.47 43.63 -15.53
N GLY A 616 7.99 43.14 -14.39
CA GLY A 616 8.62 43.97 -13.37
C GLY A 616 10.14 43.96 -13.35
N SER A 617 10.69 44.80 -12.48
CA SER A 617 12.11 44.84 -12.15
C SER A 617 12.59 43.57 -11.41
N SER A 618 13.87 43.40 -11.24
CA SER A 618 14.44 42.30 -10.43
C SER A 618 13.98 42.33 -8.97
N GLU A 619 13.68 43.52 -8.42
CA GLU A 619 13.17 43.66 -7.07
C GLU A 619 11.69 43.20 -6.98
N GLU A 620 10.88 43.55 -7.97
CA GLU A 620 9.50 43.09 -8.06
C GLU A 620 9.41 41.58 -8.26
N LYS A 621 10.28 41.02 -9.07
CA LYS A 621 10.41 39.55 -9.23
C LYS A 621 10.75 38.86 -7.91
N MET A 622 11.67 39.41 -7.13
CA MET A 622 12.02 38.84 -5.83
C MET A 622 10.86 38.91 -4.83
N ARG A 623 10.16 40.05 -4.77
CA ARG A 623 8.99 40.24 -3.90
C ARG A 623 7.86 39.30 -4.29
N ASP A 624 7.57 39.14 -5.58
CA ASP A 624 6.56 38.21 -6.08
C ASP A 624 6.91 36.76 -5.72
N PHE A 625 8.18 36.37 -5.86
CA PHE A 625 8.64 35.06 -5.45
C PHE A 625 8.50 34.83 -3.93
N GLU A 626 8.93 35.81 -3.10
CA GLU A 626 8.82 35.71 -1.64
C GLU A 626 7.38 35.70 -1.16
N GLU A 627 6.47 36.45 -1.80
CA GLU A 627 5.04 36.45 -1.46
C GLU A 627 4.40 35.09 -1.73
N VAL A 628 4.74 34.43 -2.84
CA VAL A 628 4.15 33.16 -3.27
C VAL A 628 4.82 31.96 -2.59
N ARG A 629 6.16 31.96 -2.48
CA ARG A 629 6.95 30.81 -1.99
C ARG A 629 7.41 30.95 -0.54
N GLY A 630 7.31 32.14 0.03
CA GLY A 630 7.87 32.48 1.34
C GLY A 630 9.38 32.71 1.28
N VAL A 631 9.95 33.03 2.45
CA VAL A 631 11.38 33.23 2.65
C VAL A 631 12.04 31.92 3.06
N PHE A 632 13.21 31.62 2.52
CA PHE A 632 13.92 30.35 2.76
C PHE A 632 14.13 30.06 4.25
N GLU A 633 14.60 31.06 5.00
CA GLU A 633 14.93 30.93 6.42
C GLU A 633 13.71 30.63 7.29
N SER A 634 12.51 31.03 6.87
CA SER A 634 11.25 30.80 7.58
C SER A 634 10.48 29.56 7.08
N ASN A 635 11.01 28.87 6.07
CA ASN A 635 10.37 27.67 5.54
C ASN A 635 10.30 26.56 6.62
N PRO A 636 9.12 25.99 6.89
CA PRO A 636 8.95 25.00 7.97
C PRO A 636 9.88 23.78 7.84
N PHE A 637 10.15 23.31 6.62
CA PHE A 637 11.06 22.20 6.39
C PHE A 637 12.50 22.59 6.74
N VAL A 638 12.94 23.77 6.31
CA VAL A 638 14.29 24.30 6.58
C VAL A 638 14.50 24.48 8.08
N THR A 639 13.52 25.08 8.76
CA THR A 639 13.54 25.26 10.23
C THR A 639 13.63 23.92 10.95
N ALA A 640 12.86 22.91 10.51
CA ALA A 640 12.90 21.57 11.08
C ALA A 640 14.26 20.88 10.88
N VAL A 641 14.90 21.06 9.72
CA VAL A 641 16.25 20.53 9.45
C VAL A 641 17.29 21.19 10.37
N LEU A 642 17.24 22.50 10.54
CA LEU A 642 18.17 23.22 11.42
C LEU A 642 17.98 22.82 12.89
N GLU A 643 16.76 22.68 13.36
CA GLU A 643 16.47 22.19 14.71
C GLU A 643 16.95 20.74 14.90
N HIS A 644 16.76 19.89 13.90
CA HIS A 644 17.27 18.51 13.95
C HIS A 644 18.79 18.46 14.05
N ILE A 645 19.52 19.31 13.28
CA ILE A 645 20.98 19.46 13.41
C ILE A 645 21.38 19.83 14.83
N LYS A 646 20.71 20.82 15.42
CA LYS A 646 20.97 21.26 16.80
C LYS A 646 20.74 20.14 17.82
N VAL A 647 19.55 19.54 17.79
CA VAL A 647 19.16 18.45 18.72
C VAL A 647 20.12 17.27 18.62
N LYS A 648 20.50 16.86 17.39
CA LYS A 648 21.43 15.73 17.20
C LYS A 648 22.86 16.06 17.61
N THR A 649 23.27 17.32 17.47
CA THR A 649 24.58 17.80 17.96
C THR A 649 24.61 17.77 19.50
N GLU A 650 23.58 18.29 20.16
CA GLU A 650 23.46 18.31 21.63
C GLU A 650 23.41 16.89 22.19
N LEU A 651 22.57 16.01 21.63
CA LEU A 651 22.48 14.60 22.02
C LEU A 651 23.82 13.87 21.90
N GLY A 652 24.53 14.06 20.79
CA GLY A 652 25.84 13.45 20.58
C GLY A 652 26.85 13.91 21.62
N ASN A 653 26.91 15.20 21.91
CA ASN A 653 27.79 15.76 22.91
C ASN A 653 27.48 15.25 24.32
N GLU A 654 26.19 15.22 24.69
CA GLU A 654 25.75 14.69 25.99
C GLU A 654 26.14 13.22 26.18
N LEU A 655 25.91 12.38 25.15
CA LEU A 655 26.26 10.98 25.22
C LEU A 655 27.77 10.75 25.31
N ILE A 656 28.57 11.51 24.54
CA ILE A 656 30.03 11.43 24.58
C ILE A 656 30.55 11.83 25.98
N GLU A 657 30.04 12.90 26.56
CA GLU A 657 30.42 13.31 27.91
C GLU A 657 29.99 12.30 28.99
N ARG A 658 28.80 11.73 28.86
CA ARG A 658 28.29 10.69 29.75
C ARG A 658 29.21 9.45 29.75
N VAL A 659 29.67 9.05 28.57
CA VAL A 659 30.55 7.89 28.40
C VAL A 659 31.98 8.20 28.86
N LYS A 660 32.51 9.42 28.62
CA LYS A 660 33.83 9.86 29.07
C LYS A 660 33.96 9.92 30.59
N ASN A 661 32.87 10.23 31.32
CA ASN A 661 32.88 10.26 32.79
C ASN A 661 33.06 8.88 33.41
N LEU A 662 33.11 7.81 32.59
CA LEU A 662 33.49 6.46 32.98
C LEU A 662 34.99 6.17 32.77
N LEU A 663 35.71 7.05 32.05
CA LEU A 663 37.16 6.96 31.79
C LEU A 663 37.94 7.74 32.85
#